data_ba118e41d1918d9ce049537b8f836b29
#
_entry.id   ba118e41d1918d9ce049537b8f836b29
#
_cell.length_a   1.000
_cell.length_b   1.000
_cell.length_c   1.000
_cell.angle_alpha   90.00
_cell.angle_beta   90.00
_cell.angle_gamma   90.00
#
_symmetry.space_group_name_H-M   'P 1'
#
loop_
_entity.id
_entity.type
_entity.pdbx_description
1 polymer ?
#
loop_
_entity_poly.entity_id
_entity_poly.type
_entity_poly.pdbx_seq_one_letter_code
_entity_poly.pdbx_strand_id
1 'polypeptide(L)'
;MIARGAKMGADNKKNNYDESQIQVLEGLEAVRRRPGMYIGSTDERGLHHLVYEIVDNAVDEALAGYCKNILVTLNKDGSVTVMDDGRGFPVGIHPKMHRPAVEVCLTVLHAGGKFGGGGYKVSGGLHGVGASCVNALSRHLKVNVYQGGKIYQQEYERGKVLYDLKIIGETDRTGTTIQFWPDVKTGEEPEPGIFETGAFDFDTLKTRFREMAFLNKGIRITLRDERAEEPLEVDYHYEGGIKSFVEYLNSHKTPLFPEPVYIEGVKDGTTVEVALQWNDGFTESVFCFANNIHTPEGGTHLEGFKRALTRVVNDYGRKVGMLKPADANLTGDDVREGLAAVISVKLVEPQFEGQTKAKLGNSEVRALVDNMVADKLESFFEENPMIGRTVMDKCLSAARAREAARKARDLTRRKTALESAALPGKLADCSERDPAKCEIFLVEGDSAGGSAKNGRDRHFQAILPLRGKILNVEKVRVDKALANQEIKAMITAFGGGFGKDFDETKLRYHRIVCMTDADVDGSHIRILMLTFFYRFMPKLIENGYVYIAQPPLYKVTRGKTEKYVYYDVQLQKLLDEMGRDAKPDVQRYKGLGEMSAEQLWETTMNPETRSMYRVSVADAIAADETLALLMGDDVEPRRDFIEKNAKLVADLDI
;
A
#
# COMPACT_ATOMS: atom_id res chain seq x y z
N MET A 1 -66.22 38.76 13.98
CA MET A 1 -66.44 37.29 13.93
C MET A 1 -65.10 36.62 13.87
N ILE A 2 -64.77 36.02 14.91
CA ILE A 2 -63.79 35.15 15.43
C ILE A 2 -63.26 34.14 14.38
N ALA A 3 -61.94 34.23 14.06
CA ALA A 3 -61.20 33.17 13.39
C ALA A 3 -60.25 32.48 14.39
N ARG A 4 -60.49 31.22 14.68
CA ARG A 4 -59.69 30.37 15.55
C ARG A 4 -58.34 30.04 14.90
N GLY A 5 -57.27 30.41 15.54
CA GLY A 5 -55.92 29.95 15.23
C GLY A 5 -55.71 28.50 15.69
N ALA A 6 -55.27 27.65 14.78
CA ALA A 6 -54.73 26.35 15.09
C ALA A 6 -53.28 26.48 15.55
N LYS A 7 -53.00 26.17 16.80
CA LYS A 7 -51.65 25.97 17.32
C LYS A 7 -51.11 24.64 16.78
N MET A 8 -50.12 24.70 15.87
CA MET A 8 -49.24 23.59 15.60
C MET A 8 -48.31 23.40 16.79
N GLY A 9 -48.52 22.33 17.54
CA GLY A 9 -47.60 21.91 18.57
C GLY A 9 -46.32 21.40 17.94
N ALA A 10 -45.22 22.11 18.13
CA ALA A 10 -43.90 21.61 17.87
C ALA A 10 -43.55 20.54 18.91
N ASP A 11 -43.54 19.30 18.50
CA ASP A 11 -43.05 18.19 19.29
C ASP A 11 -41.51 18.32 19.41
N ASN A 12 -41.09 19.04 20.43
CA ASN A 12 -39.73 19.14 20.87
C ASN A 12 -39.36 17.82 21.56
N LYS A 13 -39.05 16.77 20.80
CA LYS A 13 -38.32 15.62 21.34
C LYS A 13 -36.95 16.10 21.78
N LYS A 14 -36.84 16.50 23.05
CA LYS A 14 -35.55 16.61 23.72
C LYS A 14 -34.87 15.25 23.59
N ASN A 15 -33.79 15.17 22.84
CA ASN A 15 -32.81 14.07 22.89
C ASN A 15 -32.25 14.09 24.34
N ASN A 16 -32.92 13.42 25.26
CA ASN A 16 -32.34 13.14 26.57
C ASN A 16 -31.31 12.06 26.37
N TYR A 17 -30.02 12.44 26.34
CA TYR A 17 -28.92 11.51 26.49
C TYR A 17 -28.85 11.10 27.96
N ASP A 18 -29.28 9.86 28.24
CA ASP A 18 -29.27 9.29 29.57
C ASP A 18 -28.59 7.90 29.58
N GLU A 19 -28.45 7.33 30.76
CA GLU A 19 -27.82 6.03 30.99
C GLU A 19 -28.47 4.87 30.21
N SER A 20 -29.74 4.97 29.83
CA SER A 20 -30.43 3.94 29.03
C SER A 20 -29.95 3.89 27.56
N GLN A 21 -29.31 4.93 27.10
CA GLN A 21 -28.74 5.01 25.75
C GLN A 21 -27.30 4.46 25.65
N ILE A 22 -26.71 4.15 26.80
CA ILE A 22 -25.39 3.51 26.85
C ILE A 22 -25.57 2.00 26.58
N GLN A 23 -25.20 1.57 25.37
CA GLN A 23 -25.21 0.15 25.00
C GLN A 23 -23.84 -0.48 25.29
N VAL A 24 -23.85 -1.56 26.06
CA VAL A 24 -22.68 -2.41 26.28
C VAL A 24 -22.74 -3.55 25.27
N LEU A 25 -21.75 -3.65 24.42
CA LEU A 25 -21.58 -4.75 23.48
C LEU A 25 -20.60 -5.76 24.07
N GLU A 26 -21.01 -7.01 24.19
CA GLU A 26 -20.20 -8.07 24.77
C GLU A 26 -19.79 -9.10 23.71
N GLY A 27 -18.56 -9.66 23.87
CA GLY A 27 -18.08 -10.78 23.07
C GLY A 27 -18.02 -10.47 21.56
N LEU A 28 -18.37 -11.47 20.74
CA LEU A 28 -18.26 -11.40 19.29
C LEU A 28 -19.32 -10.52 18.62
N GLU A 29 -20.38 -10.16 19.34
CA GLU A 29 -21.39 -9.21 18.84
C GLU A 29 -20.78 -7.81 18.63
N ALA A 30 -19.85 -7.40 19.50
CA ALA A 30 -19.11 -6.15 19.36
C ALA A 30 -18.34 -6.09 18.03
N VAL A 31 -17.72 -7.21 17.64
CA VAL A 31 -16.98 -7.34 16.36
C VAL A 31 -17.94 -7.19 15.18
N ARG A 32 -19.06 -7.86 15.20
CA ARG A 32 -20.06 -7.81 14.11
C ARG A 32 -20.69 -6.42 13.96
N ARG A 33 -20.95 -5.71 15.06
CA ARG A 33 -21.54 -4.36 15.04
C ARG A 33 -20.55 -3.26 14.65
N ARG A 34 -19.27 -3.45 14.94
CA ARG A 34 -18.20 -2.47 14.68
C ARG A 34 -16.97 -3.12 14.04
N PRO A 35 -17.12 -3.80 12.88
CA PRO A 35 -16.01 -4.55 12.27
C PRO A 35 -14.80 -3.67 11.95
N GLY A 36 -15.01 -2.42 11.55
CA GLY A 36 -13.93 -1.48 11.26
C GLY A 36 -12.98 -1.21 12.43
N MET A 37 -13.39 -1.44 13.69
CA MET A 37 -12.49 -1.33 14.85
C MET A 37 -11.49 -2.49 14.94
N TYR A 38 -11.76 -3.64 14.30
CA TYR A 38 -10.95 -4.86 14.37
C TYR A 38 -10.20 -5.14 13.09
N ILE A 39 -10.83 -4.89 11.93
CA ILE A 39 -10.26 -5.20 10.61
C ILE A 39 -10.06 -3.95 9.71
N GLY A 40 -10.28 -2.75 10.24
CA GLY A 40 -10.06 -1.46 9.58
C GLY A 40 -11.20 -1.04 8.65
N SER A 41 -11.72 -1.92 7.79
CA SER A 41 -12.82 -1.63 6.85
C SER A 41 -13.66 -2.88 6.58
N THR A 42 -14.77 -2.72 5.85
CA THR A 42 -15.62 -3.83 5.37
C THR A 42 -15.58 -3.97 3.85
N ASP A 43 -14.69 -3.25 3.21
CA ASP A 43 -14.37 -3.35 1.79
C ASP A 43 -13.41 -4.54 1.51
N GLU A 44 -12.84 -4.57 0.32
CA GLU A 44 -11.88 -5.58 -0.11
C GLU A 44 -10.66 -5.70 0.82
N ARG A 45 -10.17 -4.60 1.40
CA ARG A 45 -9.01 -4.60 2.33
C ARG A 45 -9.36 -5.35 3.62
N GLY A 46 -10.52 -5.06 4.21
CA GLY A 46 -10.99 -5.76 5.40
C GLY A 46 -11.26 -7.23 5.13
N LEU A 47 -11.70 -7.58 3.92
CA LEU A 47 -11.87 -8.96 3.49
C LEU A 47 -10.53 -9.73 3.48
N HIS A 48 -9.49 -9.17 2.86
CA HIS A 48 -8.15 -9.77 2.85
C HIS A 48 -7.55 -9.88 4.25
N HIS A 49 -7.88 -8.94 5.16
CA HIS A 49 -7.40 -8.98 6.53
C HIS A 49 -7.82 -10.25 7.28
N LEU A 50 -8.98 -10.83 6.97
CA LEU A 50 -9.39 -12.13 7.53
C LEU A 50 -8.38 -13.24 7.21
N VAL A 51 -7.87 -13.27 5.99
CA VAL A 51 -6.85 -14.25 5.56
C VAL A 51 -5.55 -14.01 6.32
N TYR A 52 -5.14 -12.74 6.43
CA TYR A 52 -3.90 -12.38 7.14
C TYR A 52 -3.93 -12.82 8.60
N GLU A 53 -5.03 -12.62 9.32
CA GLU A 53 -5.15 -13.01 10.72
C GLU A 53 -5.00 -14.52 10.94
N ILE A 54 -5.46 -15.36 10.01
CA ILE A 54 -5.29 -16.81 10.13
C ILE A 54 -3.86 -17.23 9.73
N VAL A 55 -3.30 -16.64 8.66
CA VAL A 55 -1.93 -16.93 8.21
C VAL A 55 -0.91 -16.45 9.25
N ASP A 56 -1.11 -15.30 9.88
CA ASP A 56 -0.25 -14.79 10.96
C ASP A 56 -0.18 -15.76 12.15
N ASN A 57 -1.26 -16.48 12.46
CA ASN A 57 -1.23 -17.52 13.49
C ASN A 57 -0.34 -18.69 13.09
N ALA A 58 -0.36 -19.11 11.82
CA ALA A 58 0.53 -20.15 11.31
C ALA A 58 2.00 -19.68 11.27
N VAL A 59 2.24 -18.41 10.91
CA VAL A 59 3.57 -17.79 10.97
C VAL A 59 4.09 -17.70 12.40
N ASP A 60 3.23 -17.40 13.39
CA ASP A 60 3.62 -17.42 14.80
C ASP A 60 4.05 -18.84 15.26
N GLU A 61 3.38 -19.90 14.78
CA GLU A 61 3.84 -21.30 14.99
C GLU A 61 5.22 -21.55 14.36
N ALA A 62 5.47 -20.95 13.20
CA ALA A 62 6.76 -21.06 12.54
C ALA A 62 7.86 -20.29 13.25
N LEU A 63 7.59 -19.08 13.76
CA LEU A 63 8.51 -18.33 14.62
C LEU A 63 8.84 -19.08 15.92
N ALA A 64 7.89 -19.87 16.42
CA ALA A 64 8.11 -20.77 17.56
C ALA A 64 8.87 -22.06 17.17
N GLY A 65 9.17 -22.28 15.89
CA GLY A 65 9.94 -23.41 15.38
C GLY A 65 9.12 -24.68 15.09
N TYR A 66 7.80 -24.61 15.07
CA TYR A 66 6.92 -25.78 14.95
C TYR A 66 6.23 -25.91 13.59
N CYS A 67 6.17 -24.85 12.78
CA CYS A 67 5.55 -24.87 11.47
C CYS A 67 6.60 -24.60 10.38
N LYS A 68 6.48 -25.30 9.23
CA LYS A 68 7.35 -25.12 8.06
C LYS A 68 6.56 -24.87 6.78
N ASN A 69 5.33 -25.38 6.70
CA ASN A 69 4.53 -25.32 5.50
C ASN A 69 3.15 -24.71 5.81
N ILE A 70 2.79 -23.69 5.06
CA ILE A 70 1.49 -23.02 5.12
C ILE A 70 0.88 -23.08 3.72
N LEU A 71 -0.33 -23.62 3.59
CA LEU A 71 -1.09 -23.64 2.35
C LEU A 71 -2.35 -22.80 2.49
N VAL A 72 -2.51 -21.83 1.61
CA VAL A 72 -3.73 -21.02 1.49
C VAL A 72 -4.42 -21.35 0.19
N THR A 73 -5.70 -21.70 0.24
CA THR A 73 -6.50 -22.04 -0.94
C THR A 73 -7.72 -21.14 -1.03
N LEU A 74 -7.89 -20.47 -2.17
CA LEU A 74 -9.11 -19.79 -2.56
C LEU A 74 -10.03 -20.80 -3.25
N ASN A 75 -11.10 -21.19 -2.57
CA ASN A 75 -11.97 -22.27 -3.04
C ASN A 75 -13.06 -21.77 -4.02
N LYS A 76 -13.54 -22.67 -4.87
CA LYS A 76 -14.63 -22.39 -5.84
C LYS A 76 -15.93 -21.90 -5.21
N ASP A 77 -16.19 -22.29 -3.97
CA ASP A 77 -17.41 -21.91 -3.22
C ASP A 77 -17.31 -20.55 -2.52
N GLY A 78 -16.24 -19.79 -2.76
CA GLY A 78 -15.98 -18.48 -2.18
C GLY A 78 -15.40 -18.53 -0.77
N SER A 79 -15.09 -19.71 -0.24
CA SER A 79 -14.38 -19.87 1.03
C SER A 79 -12.87 -19.77 0.85
N VAL A 80 -12.16 -19.52 1.96
CA VAL A 80 -10.71 -19.63 2.04
C VAL A 80 -10.33 -20.71 3.02
N THR A 81 -9.40 -21.58 2.62
CA THR A 81 -8.80 -22.59 3.48
C THR A 81 -7.36 -22.22 3.78
N VAL A 82 -7.00 -22.17 5.05
CA VAL A 82 -5.62 -22.01 5.53
C VAL A 82 -5.23 -23.27 6.29
N MET A 83 -4.15 -23.90 5.90
CA MET A 83 -3.62 -25.12 6.50
C MET A 83 -2.16 -24.89 6.90
N ASP A 84 -1.82 -25.27 8.12
CA ASP A 84 -0.45 -25.30 8.65
C ASP A 84 -0.06 -26.71 9.14
N ASP A 85 1.23 -26.91 9.28
CA ASP A 85 1.83 -28.13 9.85
C ASP A 85 2.41 -27.90 11.28
N GLY A 86 1.90 -26.91 11.98
CA GLY A 86 2.29 -26.54 13.35
C GLY A 86 1.84 -27.57 14.41
N ARG A 87 1.81 -27.15 15.69
CA ARG A 87 1.35 -27.99 16.80
C ARG A 87 -0.16 -28.25 16.82
N GLY A 88 -0.93 -27.41 16.14
CA GLY A 88 -2.37 -27.36 16.23
C GLY A 88 -2.88 -26.60 17.47
N PHE A 89 -4.14 -26.15 17.42
CA PHE A 89 -4.79 -25.58 18.60
C PHE A 89 -4.88 -26.58 19.75
N PRO A 90 -4.71 -26.17 21.02
CA PRO A 90 -4.96 -27.04 22.15
C PRO A 90 -6.43 -27.51 22.15
N VAL A 91 -6.64 -28.83 22.25
CA VAL A 91 -8.00 -29.46 22.23
C VAL A 91 -8.51 -29.80 23.63
N GLY A 92 -7.67 -29.68 24.66
CA GLY A 92 -8.03 -29.93 26.04
C GLY A 92 -9.01 -28.90 26.60
N ILE A 93 -9.65 -29.25 27.71
CA ILE A 93 -10.60 -28.34 28.40
C ILE A 93 -9.86 -27.23 29.09
N HIS A 94 -10.22 -25.98 28.79
CA HIS A 94 -9.64 -24.79 29.41
C HIS A 94 -10.06 -24.68 30.89
N PRO A 95 -9.11 -24.55 31.84
CA PRO A 95 -9.40 -24.69 33.27
C PRO A 95 -10.38 -23.66 33.83
N LYS A 96 -10.40 -22.44 33.30
CA LYS A 96 -11.32 -21.36 33.76
C LYS A 96 -12.66 -21.34 33.00
N MET A 97 -12.63 -21.71 31.72
CA MET A 97 -13.83 -21.56 30.85
C MET A 97 -14.64 -22.84 30.74
N HIS A 98 -14.09 -23.99 31.18
CA HIS A 98 -14.71 -25.33 31.13
C HIS A 98 -15.20 -25.73 29.72
N ARG A 99 -14.55 -25.24 28.67
CA ARG A 99 -14.80 -25.52 27.27
C ARG A 99 -13.50 -25.90 26.57
N PRO A 100 -13.52 -26.57 25.41
CA PRO A 100 -12.31 -26.87 24.64
C PRO A 100 -11.51 -25.58 24.37
N ALA A 101 -10.17 -25.63 24.50
CA ALA A 101 -9.34 -24.45 24.35
C ALA A 101 -9.42 -23.86 22.93
N VAL A 102 -9.56 -24.69 21.88
CA VAL A 102 -9.80 -24.24 20.50
C VAL A 102 -11.09 -23.40 20.40
N GLU A 103 -12.18 -23.84 21.06
CA GLU A 103 -13.42 -23.08 21.11
C GLU A 103 -13.24 -21.74 21.82
N VAL A 104 -12.50 -21.71 22.92
CA VAL A 104 -12.21 -20.46 23.63
C VAL A 104 -11.44 -19.49 22.74
N CYS A 105 -10.42 -19.95 22.02
CA CYS A 105 -9.65 -19.13 21.08
C CYS A 105 -10.48 -18.57 19.92
N LEU A 106 -11.51 -19.27 19.50
CA LEU A 106 -12.36 -18.87 18.37
C LEU A 106 -13.63 -18.09 18.79
N THR A 107 -14.01 -18.11 20.08
CA THR A 107 -15.27 -17.48 20.52
C THR A 107 -15.10 -16.41 21.59
N VAL A 108 -13.92 -16.27 22.18
CA VAL A 108 -13.66 -15.30 23.25
C VAL A 108 -12.61 -14.30 22.79
N LEU A 109 -12.93 -13.00 22.89
CA LEU A 109 -11.97 -11.94 22.63
C LEU A 109 -10.88 -11.91 23.72
N HIS A 110 -9.66 -11.56 23.34
CA HIS A 110 -8.52 -11.52 24.25
C HIS A 110 -8.20 -12.87 24.91
N ALA A 111 -8.44 -13.96 24.18
CA ALA A 111 -8.09 -15.31 24.60
C ALA A 111 -7.04 -15.89 23.64
N GLY A 112 -5.95 -16.44 24.20
CA GLY A 112 -4.89 -17.05 23.39
C GLY A 112 -3.65 -17.37 24.20
N GLY A 113 -2.80 -18.25 23.68
CA GLY A 113 -1.56 -18.69 24.30
C GLY A 113 -0.41 -17.66 24.24
N LYS A 114 -0.67 -16.47 23.69
CA LYS A 114 0.33 -15.41 23.45
C LYS A 114 0.43 -14.42 24.64
N PHE A 115 -0.46 -14.51 25.63
CA PHE A 115 -0.51 -13.64 26.81
C PHE A 115 0.20 -14.26 28.01
N GLY A 116 1.48 -14.36 28.10
CA GLY A 116 2.08 -14.86 29.34
C GLY A 116 3.28 -15.77 29.20
N GLY A 117 4.01 -15.69 28.13
CA GLY A 117 5.38 -16.17 28.02
C GLY A 117 5.60 -17.69 27.98
N GLY A 118 4.57 -18.51 27.99
CA GLY A 118 4.73 -19.97 28.03
C GLY A 118 4.83 -20.68 26.68
N GLY A 119 4.23 -20.14 25.63
CA GLY A 119 4.12 -20.80 24.32
C GLY A 119 4.82 -20.11 23.16
N TYR A 120 4.93 -18.79 23.22
CA TYR A 120 5.51 -17.96 22.18
C TYR A 120 6.40 -16.88 22.79
N LYS A 121 7.67 -16.83 22.41
CA LYS A 121 8.61 -15.78 22.84
C LYS A 121 8.41 -14.49 22.06
N VAL A 122 8.03 -14.60 20.82
CA VAL A 122 7.74 -13.50 19.88
C VAL A 122 6.50 -13.87 19.10
N SER A 123 5.59 -12.95 18.88
CA SER A 123 4.42 -13.14 18.03
C SER A 123 4.02 -11.86 17.34
N GLY A 124 3.46 -11.96 16.12
CA GLY A 124 2.82 -10.85 15.41
C GLY A 124 1.41 -10.55 15.94
N GLY A 125 0.72 -11.57 16.43
CA GLY A 125 -0.60 -11.47 17.02
C GLY A 125 -0.55 -11.01 18.48
N LEU A 126 -0.77 -9.69 18.72
CA LEU A 126 -0.61 -9.05 20.04
C LEU A 126 -1.87 -9.05 20.88
N HIS A 127 -3.05 -9.06 20.25
CA HIS A 127 -4.31 -8.75 20.91
C HIS A 127 -5.17 -9.98 21.25
N GLY A 128 -4.82 -11.17 20.72
CA GLY A 128 -5.59 -12.41 20.94
C GLY A 128 -7.05 -12.30 20.44
N VAL A 129 -7.26 -11.56 19.35
CA VAL A 129 -8.59 -11.35 18.78
C VAL A 129 -8.72 -11.82 17.33
N GLY A 130 -7.63 -12.06 16.60
CA GLY A 130 -7.64 -12.34 15.16
C GLY A 130 -8.55 -13.50 14.78
N ALA A 131 -8.28 -14.70 15.29
CA ALA A 131 -9.09 -15.89 14.96
C ALA A 131 -10.56 -15.74 15.37
N SER A 132 -10.84 -15.12 16.52
CA SER A 132 -12.20 -14.87 16.98
C SER A 132 -12.92 -13.80 16.14
N CYS A 133 -12.19 -12.79 15.62
CA CYS A 133 -12.73 -11.83 14.66
C CYS A 133 -13.08 -12.49 13.33
N VAL A 134 -12.20 -13.35 12.79
CA VAL A 134 -12.51 -14.11 11.56
C VAL A 134 -13.76 -14.96 11.75
N ASN A 135 -13.89 -15.65 12.88
CA ASN A 135 -15.08 -16.43 13.20
C ASN A 135 -16.34 -15.55 13.27
N ALA A 136 -16.27 -14.42 13.97
CA ALA A 136 -17.41 -13.50 14.10
C ALA A 136 -17.87 -12.91 12.75
N LEU A 137 -16.92 -12.66 11.83
CA LEU A 137 -17.15 -12.02 10.53
C LEU A 137 -17.36 -13.01 9.38
N SER A 138 -17.39 -14.32 9.69
CA SER A 138 -17.69 -15.37 8.75
C SER A 138 -19.14 -15.87 8.94
N ARG A 139 -19.84 -16.09 7.83
CA ARG A 139 -21.15 -16.76 7.87
C ARG A 139 -21.01 -18.20 8.36
N HIS A 140 -19.91 -18.85 8.00
CA HIS A 140 -19.58 -20.20 8.42
C HIS A 140 -18.05 -20.32 8.60
N LEU A 141 -17.62 -21.04 9.64
CA LEU A 141 -16.22 -21.37 9.85
C LEU A 141 -16.09 -22.81 10.33
N LYS A 142 -15.14 -23.52 9.76
CA LYS A 142 -14.80 -24.90 10.10
C LYS A 142 -13.35 -25.00 10.52
N VAL A 143 -13.07 -25.57 11.67
CA VAL A 143 -11.72 -25.85 12.15
C VAL A 143 -11.51 -27.34 12.27
N ASN A 144 -10.39 -27.82 11.72
CA ASN A 144 -9.85 -29.15 11.95
C ASN A 144 -8.49 -29.01 12.65
N VAL A 145 -8.33 -29.69 13.77
CA VAL A 145 -7.08 -29.73 14.54
C VAL A 145 -6.50 -31.14 14.47
N TYR A 146 -5.26 -31.24 14.07
CA TYR A 146 -4.53 -32.50 13.95
C TYR A 146 -3.53 -32.59 15.11
N GLN A 147 -3.87 -33.39 16.12
CA GLN A 147 -3.07 -33.46 17.34
C GLN A 147 -3.23 -34.82 18.02
N GLY A 148 -2.13 -35.38 18.53
CA GLY A 148 -2.15 -36.63 19.31
C GLY A 148 -2.72 -37.85 18.55
N GLY A 149 -2.46 -37.95 17.23
CA GLY A 149 -2.91 -39.03 16.38
C GLY A 149 -4.38 -38.93 15.97
N LYS A 150 -5.08 -37.83 16.28
CA LYS A 150 -6.52 -37.67 16.04
C LYS A 150 -6.82 -36.40 15.29
N ILE A 151 -7.94 -36.40 14.56
CA ILE A 151 -8.50 -35.24 13.89
C ILE A 151 -9.71 -34.77 14.69
N TYR A 152 -9.61 -33.56 15.24
CA TYR A 152 -10.69 -32.90 15.95
C TYR A 152 -11.34 -31.88 15.04
N GLN A 153 -12.69 -31.79 15.07
CA GLN A 153 -13.45 -30.85 14.24
C GLN A 153 -14.49 -30.11 15.06
N GLN A 154 -14.64 -28.83 14.77
CA GLN A 154 -15.75 -28.00 15.26
C GLN A 154 -16.12 -26.98 14.17
N GLU A 155 -17.41 -26.63 14.10
CA GLU A 155 -17.93 -25.67 13.14
C GLU A 155 -18.71 -24.57 13.86
N TYR A 156 -18.74 -23.41 13.19
CA TYR A 156 -19.31 -22.20 13.74
C TYR A 156 -20.13 -21.48 12.68
N GLU A 157 -21.18 -20.80 13.12
CA GLU A 157 -21.96 -19.90 12.30
C GLU A 157 -21.98 -18.52 12.94
N ARG A 158 -21.42 -17.50 12.26
CA ARG A 158 -21.35 -16.12 12.76
C ARG A 158 -20.82 -16.02 14.20
N GLY A 159 -19.77 -16.78 14.49
CA GLY A 159 -19.14 -16.84 15.81
C GLY A 159 -19.82 -17.74 16.82
N LYS A 160 -20.96 -18.36 16.49
CA LYS A 160 -21.69 -19.29 17.39
C LYS A 160 -21.29 -20.72 17.08
N VAL A 161 -21.04 -21.51 18.12
CA VAL A 161 -20.73 -22.94 18.01
C VAL A 161 -21.96 -23.70 17.53
N LEU A 162 -21.77 -24.57 16.52
CA LEU A 162 -22.86 -25.42 15.99
C LEU A 162 -22.96 -26.76 16.71
N TYR A 163 -21.84 -27.29 17.18
CA TYR A 163 -21.79 -28.55 17.94
C TYR A 163 -20.48 -28.64 18.73
N ASP A 164 -20.46 -29.51 19.74
CA ASP A 164 -19.29 -29.74 20.58
C ASP A 164 -18.10 -30.32 19.76
N LEU A 165 -16.87 -30.00 20.19
CA LEU A 165 -15.66 -30.53 19.56
C LEU A 165 -15.72 -32.06 19.48
N LYS A 166 -15.62 -32.62 18.28
CA LYS A 166 -15.71 -34.06 18.02
C LYS A 166 -14.46 -34.60 17.33
N ILE A 167 -14.13 -35.86 17.57
CA ILE A 167 -13.12 -36.60 16.85
C ILE A 167 -13.78 -37.17 15.60
N ILE A 168 -13.20 -36.91 14.43
CA ILE A 168 -13.73 -37.35 13.14
C ILE A 168 -12.85 -38.39 12.43
N GLY A 169 -11.63 -38.63 12.93
CA GLY A 169 -10.70 -39.58 12.34
C GLY A 169 -9.37 -39.61 13.07
N GLU A 170 -8.44 -40.40 12.48
CA GLU A 170 -7.05 -40.54 12.92
C GLU A 170 -6.11 -39.91 11.88
N THR A 171 -4.90 -39.50 12.31
CA THR A 171 -3.92 -38.84 11.46
C THR A 171 -2.52 -38.99 12.02
N ASP A 172 -1.53 -39.06 11.14
CA ASP A 172 -0.10 -39.05 11.50
C ASP A 172 0.50 -37.62 11.49
N ARG A 173 -0.25 -36.61 10.99
CA ARG A 173 0.21 -35.23 10.90
C ARG A 173 -0.21 -34.42 12.12
N THR A 174 0.47 -33.29 12.33
CA THR A 174 0.07 -32.23 13.26
C THR A 174 -0.32 -30.98 12.48
N GLY A 175 -0.98 -30.01 13.13
CA GLY A 175 -1.31 -28.71 12.55
C GLY A 175 -2.76 -28.33 12.69
N THR A 176 -3.13 -27.25 11.99
CA THR A 176 -4.51 -26.77 11.93
C THR A 176 -4.95 -26.56 10.48
N THR A 177 -6.22 -26.78 10.23
CA THR A 177 -6.88 -26.32 9.00
C THR A 177 -8.09 -25.49 9.39
N ILE A 178 -8.13 -24.22 8.98
CA ILE A 178 -9.29 -23.35 9.12
C ILE A 178 -9.83 -23.06 7.72
N GLN A 179 -11.11 -23.37 7.53
CA GLN A 179 -11.88 -22.95 6.35
C GLN A 179 -12.97 -21.99 6.78
N PHE A 180 -13.08 -20.85 6.12
CA PHE A 180 -14.07 -19.84 6.46
C PHE A 180 -14.73 -19.23 5.22
N TRP A 181 -15.99 -18.91 5.36
CA TRP A 181 -16.82 -18.22 4.36
C TRP A 181 -17.14 -16.82 4.88
N PRO A 182 -16.67 -15.75 4.28
CA PRO A 182 -16.99 -14.39 4.70
C PRO A 182 -18.50 -14.14 4.73
N ASP A 183 -18.96 -13.33 5.68
CA ASP A 183 -20.38 -12.94 5.78
C ASP A 183 -20.65 -11.73 4.86
N VAL A 184 -20.91 -12.02 3.58
CA VAL A 184 -21.11 -11.02 2.52
C VAL A 184 -22.56 -10.56 2.50
N LYS A 185 -22.80 -9.27 2.21
CA LYS A 185 -24.13 -8.68 2.04
C LYS A 185 -24.83 -9.30 0.83
N THR A 186 -25.94 -10.00 1.07
CA THR A 186 -26.76 -10.61 0.01
C THR A 186 -27.97 -9.77 -0.37
N GLY A 187 -28.25 -8.71 0.39
CA GLY A 187 -29.45 -7.89 0.21
C GLY A 187 -30.74 -8.52 0.76
N GLU A 188 -30.65 -9.72 1.37
CA GLU A 188 -31.78 -10.42 1.99
C GLU A 188 -31.84 -10.15 3.49
N GLU A 189 -33.03 -9.73 3.99
CA GLU A 189 -33.31 -9.55 5.41
C GLU A 189 -33.65 -10.91 6.08
N PRO A 190 -33.42 -11.15 7.39
CA PRO A 190 -33.29 -10.12 8.44
C PRO A 190 -31.87 -9.83 8.90
N GLU A 191 -30.84 -10.51 8.41
CA GLU A 191 -29.45 -10.29 8.84
C GLU A 191 -28.58 -9.96 7.60
N PRO A 192 -28.46 -8.68 7.25
CA PRO A 192 -27.55 -8.28 6.18
C PRO A 192 -26.13 -8.70 6.54
N GLY A 193 -25.41 -9.26 5.60
CA GLY A 193 -23.99 -9.59 5.75
C GLY A 193 -23.15 -8.35 6.06
N ILE A 194 -21.86 -8.54 6.25
CA ILE A 194 -20.93 -7.49 6.70
C ILE A 194 -20.14 -6.92 5.52
N PHE A 195 -19.55 -7.79 4.70
CA PHE A 195 -18.67 -7.39 3.61
C PHE A 195 -19.44 -6.97 2.36
N GLU A 196 -18.91 -5.97 1.67
CA GLU A 196 -19.47 -5.46 0.41
C GLU A 196 -19.22 -6.43 -0.75
N THR A 197 -18.10 -7.18 -0.69
CA THR A 197 -17.69 -8.18 -1.64
C THR A 197 -17.18 -9.44 -0.94
N GLY A 198 -17.27 -10.59 -1.62
CA GLY A 198 -16.64 -11.85 -1.19
C GLY A 198 -15.52 -12.28 -2.12
N ALA A 199 -15.13 -11.42 -3.06
CA ALA A 199 -14.08 -11.73 -4.02
C ALA A 199 -12.70 -11.40 -3.45
N PHE A 200 -11.90 -12.43 -3.18
CA PHE A 200 -10.49 -12.27 -2.81
C PHE A 200 -9.64 -12.01 -4.05
N ASP A 201 -8.79 -10.99 -3.99
CA ASP A 201 -7.80 -10.71 -5.04
C ASP A 201 -6.54 -11.56 -4.83
N PHE A 202 -6.19 -12.35 -5.87
CA PHE A 202 -5.05 -13.27 -5.82
C PHE A 202 -3.71 -12.53 -5.74
N ASP A 203 -3.56 -11.44 -6.49
CA ASP A 203 -2.29 -10.71 -6.56
C ASP A 203 -2.00 -9.95 -5.26
N THR A 204 -3.02 -9.44 -4.60
CA THR A 204 -2.92 -8.84 -3.25
C THR A 204 -2.41 -9.85 -2.23
N LEU A 205 -3.01 -11.04 -2.17
CA LEU A 205 -2.57 -12.11 -1.26
C LEU A 205 -1.18 -12.63 -1.61
N LYS A 206 -0.90 -12.83 -2.88
CA LYS A 206 0.39 -13.27 -3.42
C LYS A 206 1.54 -12.35 -2.98
N THR A 207 1.35 -11.04 -3.08
CA THR A 207 2.35 -10.05 -2.68
C THR A 207 2.62 -10.13 -1.18
N ARG A 208 1.58 -10.17 -0.35
CA ARG A 208 1.71 -10.27 1.10
C ARG A 208 2.39 -11.56 1.55
N PHE A 209 2.06 -12.70 0.95
CA PHE A 209 2.67 -13.98 1.32
C PHE A 209 4.13 -14.08 0.91
N ARG A 210 4.53 -13.44 -0.18
CA ARG A 210 5.93 -13.29 -0.56
C ARG A 210 6.73 -12.52 0.49
N GLU A 211 6.21 -11.41 0.99
CA GLU A 211 6.84 -10.66 2.10
C GLU A 211 7.00 -11.53 3.36
N MET A 212 5.92 -12.22 3.74
CA MET A 212 5.93 -13.08 4.93
C MET A 212 6.96 -14.20 4.80
N ALA A 213 7.12 -14.79 3.61
CA ALA A 213 8.13 -15.81 3.35
C ALA A 213 9.56 -15.26 3.41
N PHE A 214 9.80 -14.03 2.95
CA PHE A 214 11.10 -13.36 3.10
C PHE A 214 11.45 -13.06 4.56
N LEU A 215 10.47 -12.61 5.35
CA LEU A 215 10.67 -12.24 6.76
C LEU A 215 10.89 -13.45 7.68
N ASN A 216 10.50 -14.64 7.22
CA ASN A 216 10.55 -15.87 8.00
C ASN A 216 11.34 -16.95 7.27
N LYS A 217 12.65 -16.88 7.41
CA LYS A 217 13.61 -17.79 6.79
C LYS A 217 13.20 -19.25 6.93
N GLY A 218 13.15 -19.98 5.81
CA GLY A 218 12.88 -21.42 5.76
C GLY A 218 11.40 -21.80 5.86
N ILE A 219 10.46 -20.85 5.95
CA ILE A 219 9.03 -21.12 5.81
C ILE A 219 8.69 -21.26 4.32
N ARG A 220 7.81 -22.23 4.03
CA ARG A 220 7.16 -22.36 2.72
C ARG A 220 5.72 -21.87 2.83
N ILE A 221 5.34 -20.92 1.99
CA ILE A 221 3.96 -20.44 1.88
C ILE A 221 3.48 -20.66 0.44
N THR A 222 2.46 -21.50 0.30
CA THR A 222 1.84 -21.80 -0.99
C THR A 222 0.46 -21.14 -1.05
N LEU A 223 0.20 -20.36 -2.10
CA LEU A 223 -1.12 -19.82 -2.41
C LEU A 223 -1.67 -20.49 -3.65
N ARG A 224 -2.86 -21.08 -3.52
CA ARG A 224 -3.58 -21.77 -4.60
C ARG A 224 -4.93 -21.10 -4.83
N ASP A 225 -5.25 -20.83 -6.09
CA ASP A 225 -6.55 -20.33 -6.51
C ASP A 225 -7.25 -21.41 -7.35
N GLU A 226 -8.30 -21.99 -6.80
CA GLU A 226 -9.09 -23.03 -7.45
C GLU A 226 -10.38 -22.50 -8.09
N ARG A 227 -10.59 -21.19 -8.12
CA ARG A 227 -11.82 -20.56 -8.65
C ARG A 227 -11.92 -20.67 -10.17
N ALA A 228 -10.80 -20.64 -10.88
CA ALA A 228 -10.74 -20.86 -12.33
C ALA A 228 -10.78 -22.35 -12.68
N GLU A 229 -10.98 -22.66 -13.98
CA GLU A 229 -10.91 -24.04 -14.49
C GLU A 229 -9.51 -24.61 -14.36
N GLU A 230 -8.48 -23.82 -14.67
CA GLU A 230 -7.08 -24.13 -14.41
C GLU A 230 -6.65 -23.44 -13.12
N PRO A 231 -6.32 -24.19 -12.05
CA PRO A 231 -5.86 -23.60 -10.80
C PRO A 231 -4.56 -22.82 -10.98
N LEU A 232 -4.48 -21.65 -10.38
CA LEU A 232 -3.24 -20.90 -10.25
C LEU A 232 -2.57 -21.26 -8.92
N GLU A 233 -1.26 -21.49 -8.95
CA GLU A 233 -0.49 -21.78 -7.74
C GLU A 233 0.82 -21.02 -7.76
N VAL A 234 1.18 -20.44 -6.61
CA VAL A 234 2.49 -19.83 -6.37
C VAL A 234 3.05 -20.36 -5.05
N ASP A 235 4.35 -20.61 -5.04
CA ASP A 235 5.07 -21.17 -3.90
C ASP A 235 6.24 -20.26 -3.52
N TYR A 236 6.29 -19.85 -2.27
CA TYR A 236 7.32 -18.99 -1.73
C TYR A 236 8.12 -19.69 -0.64
N HIS A 237 9.42 -19.82 -0.88
CA HIS A 237 10.35 -20.39 0.06
C HIS A 237 11.73 -19.76 -0.10
N TYR A 238 12.20 -19.03 0.92
CA TYR A 238 13.44 -18.27 0.85
C TYR A 238 14.38 -18.64 2.00
N GLU A 239 15.40 -19.43 1.69
CA GLU A 239 16.42 -19.82 2.66
C GLU A 239 17.33 -18.64 3.09
N GLY A 240 17.46 -17.62 2.27
CA GLY A 240 18.22 -16.40 2.57
C GLY A 240 17.47 -15.39 3.45
N GLY A 241 16.15 -15.58 3.67
CA GLY A 241 15.36 -14.67 4.49
C GLY A 241 15.39 -13.23 3.96
N ILE A 242 15.62 -12.23 4.82
CA ILE A 242 15.66 -10.81 4.44
C ILE A 242 16.86 -10.46 3.52
N LYS A 243 17.91 -11.30 3.46
CA LYS A 243 18.97 -11.14 2.45
C LYS A 243 18.40 -11.34 1.05
N SER A 244 17.63 -12.42 0.84
CA SER A 244 16.93 -12.66 -0.43
C SER A 244 15.87 -11.58 -0.72
N PHE A 245 15.31 -10.95 0.31
CA PHE A 245 14.42 -9.82 0.12
C PHE A 245 15.14 -8.61 -0.49
N VAL A 246 16.34 -8.26 -0.01
CA VAL A 246 17.14 -7.18 -0.59
C VAL A 246 17.60 -7.52 -2.01
N GLU A 247 17.97 -8.78 -2.28
CA GLU A 247 18.28 -9.25 -3.64
C GLU A 247 17.06 -9.06 -4.57
N TYR A 248 15.86 -9.39 -4.06
CA TYR A 248 14.60 -9.17 -4.78
C TYR A 248 14.32 -7.69 -5.05
N LEU A 249 14.52 -6.79 -4.06
CA LEU A 249 14.37 -5.34 -4.23
C LEU A 249 15.35 -4.75 -5.26
N ASN A 250 16.47 -5.41 -5.47
CA ASN A 250 17.48 -5.05 -6.45
C ASN A 250 17.38 -5.83 -7.77
N SER A 251 16.38 -6.70 -7.95
CA SER A 251 16.25 -7.57 -9.14
C SER A 251 16.18 -6.81 -10.47
N HIS A 252 15.73 -5.54 -10.43
CA HIS A 252 15.62 -4.66 -11.59
C HIS A 252 16.56 -3.43 -11.50
N LYS A 253 17.62 -3.54 -10.70
CA LYS A 253 18.64 -2.50 -10.47
C LYS A 253 20.01 -3.17 -10.52
N THR A 254 21.05 -2.41 -10.79
CA THR A 254 22.43 -2.94 -10.79
C THR A 254 23.05 -2.77 -9.41
N PRO A 255 23.23 -3.86 -8.62
CA PRO A 255 23.90 -3.76 -7.33
C PRO A 255 25.36 -3.34 -7.48
N LEU A 256 25.88 -2.53 -6.56
CA LEU A 256 27.27 -2.08 -6.57
C LEU A 256 28.27 -3.16 -6.12
N PHE A 257 27.79 -4.23 -5.50
CA PHE A 257 28.56 -5.39 -5.07
C PHE A 257 27.67 -6.63 -5.03
N PRO A 258 28.22 -7.86 -5.16
CA PRO A 258 27.43 -9.06 -5.49
C PRO A 258 26.41 -9.48 -4.42
N GLU A 259 26.77 -9.40 -3.14
CA GLU A 259 25.94 -9.95 -2.06
C GLU A 259 25.52 -8.84 -1.07
N PRO A 260 24.25 -8.81 -0.65
CA PRO A 260 23.82 -7.89 0.40
C PRO A 260 24.58 -8.09 1.72
N VAL A 261 24.87 -6.99 2.40
CA VAL A 261 25.37 -7.02 3.79
C VAL A 261 24.25 -7.54 4.67
N TYR A 262 24.56 -8.53 5.51
CA TYR A 262 23.61 -9.10 6.46
C TYR A 262 24.12 -8.94 7.89
N ILE A 263 23.27 -8.40 8.73
CA ILE A 263 23.53 -8.13 10.14
C ILE A 263 22.46 -8.83 10.97
N GLU A 264 22.87 -9.65 11.91
CA GLU A 264 21.95 -10.31 12.85
C GLU A 264 22.52 -10.23 14.26
N GLY A 265 21.63 -10.09 15.23
CA GLY A 265 22.00 -10.16 16.64
C GLY A 265 20.79 -10.20 17.57
N VAL A 266 21.05 -10.71 18.77
CA VAL A 266 20.05 -10.77 19.85
C VAL A 266 20.60 -10.05 21.07
N LYS A 267 19.83 -9.12 21.61
CA LYS A 267 20.17 -8.42 22.85
C LYS A 267 18.91 -8.09 23.64
N ASP A 268 18.95 -8.34 24.94
CA ASP A 268 17.84 -8.07 25.87
C ASP A 268 16.49 -8.66 25.41
N GLY A 269 16.53 -9.88 24.81
CA GLY A 269 15.34 -10.56 24.30
C GLY A 269 14.82 -10.04 22.95
N THR A 270 15.43 -8.99 22.40
CA THR A 270 15.10 -8.45 21.07
C THR A 270 16.05 -9.00 20.02
N THR A 271 15.50 -9.58 18.96
CA THR A 271 16.26 -9.96 17.76
C THR A 271 16.22 -8.82 16.77
N VAL A 272 17.37 -8.47 16.20
CA VAL A 272 17.51 -7.48 15.13
C VAL A 272 18.15 -8.18 13.94
N GLU A 273 17.50 -8.06 12.78
CA GLU A 273 18.02 -8.50 11.50
C GLU A 273 17.99 -7.31 10.54
N VAL A 274 19.09 -7.05 9.86
CA VAL A 274 19.19 -6.00 8.84
C VAL A 274 19.91 -6.57 7.63
N ALA A 275 19.32 -6.42 6.45
CA ALA A 275 19.99 -6.65 5.17
C ALA A 275 20.01 -5.35 4.38
N LEU A 276 21.14 -5.05 3.72
CA LEU A 276 21.28 -3.83 2.95
C LEU A 276 22.26 -3.99 1.78
N GLN A 277 22.00 -3.26 0.69
CA GLN A 277 22.86 -3.23 -0.48
C GLN A 277 22.63 -1.95 -1.26
N TRP A 278 23.70 -1.33 -1.74
CA TRP A 278 23.60 -0.18 -2.65
C TRP A 278 23.54 -0.64 -4.12
N ASN A 279 22.79 0.11 -4.91
CA ASN A 279 22.67 -0.05 -6.34
C ASN A 279 23.03 1.26 -7.08
N ASP A 280 23.05 1.22 -8.39
CA ASP A 280 23.36 2.38 -9.24
C ASP A 280 22.23 3.43 -9.31
N GLY A 281 21.03 3.10 -8.88
CA GLY A 281 19.85 3.98 -8.83
C GLY A 281 20.01 5.18 -7.89
N PHE A 282 19.02 6.05 -7.88
CA PHE A 282 19.03 7.31 -7.11
C PHE A 282 17.99 7.36 -6.00
N THR A 283 17.14 6.35 -5.92
CA THR A 283 16.06 6.24 -4.94
C THR A 283 16.44 5.35 -3.78
N GLU A 284 15.93 5.68 -2.58
CA GLU A 284 16.03 4.87 -1.37
C GLU A 284 14.84 3.89 -1.35
N SER A 285 15.10 2.58 -1.14
CA SER A 285 14.09 1.53 -0.96
C SER A 285 14.34 0.87 0.40
N VAL A 286 13.78 1.44 1.47
CA VAL A 286 14.02 0.98 2.86
C VAL A 286 12.69 0.55 3.47
N PHE A 287 12.59 -0.74 3.82
CA PHE A 287 11.41 -1.34 4.41
C PHE A 287 11.68 -1.80 5.84
N CYS A 288 10.72 -1.54 6.74
CA CYS A 288 10.86 -1.78 8.17
C CYS A 288 9.74 -2.66 8.69
N PHE A 289 10.12 -3.61 9.53
CA PHE A 289 9.19 -4.57 10.12
C PHE A 289 9.44 -4.72 11.63
N ALA A 290 8.35 -4.85 12.38
CA ALA A 290 8.38 -5.20 13.79
C ALA A 290 7.45 -6.39 14.01
N ASN A 291 7.98 -7.53 14.48
CA ASN A 291 7.24 -8.80 14.62
C ASN A 291 6.48 -9.16 13.32
N ASN A 292 7.14 -9.08 12.17
CA ASN A 292 6.60 -9.32 10.82
C ASN A 292 5.51 -8.33 10.36
N ILE A 293 5.22 -7.29 11.13
CA ILE A 293 4.27 -6.24 10.75
C ILE A 293 5.05 -5.14 10.05
N HIS A 294 4.64 -4.81 8.83
CA HIS A 294 5.20 -3.68 8.09
C HIS A 294 4.89 -2.36 8.80
N THR A 295 5.92 -1.54 9.01
CA THR A 295 5.80 -0.23 9.65
C THR A 295 6.15 0.87 8.63
N PRO A 296 5.22 1.28 7.78
CA PRO A 296 5.50 2.22 6.68
C PRO A 296 5.97 3.60 7.16
N GLU A 297 5.54 4.02 8.34
CA GLU A 297 6.02 5.25 8.98
C GLU A 297 7.34 5.06 9.76
N GLY A 298 7.90 3.84 9.72
CA GLY A 298 9.15 3.50 10.40
C GLY A 298 9.00 3.40 11.91
N GLY A 299 9.75 4.19 12.63
CA GLY A 299 9.82 4.21 14.09
C GLY A 299 11.25 4.10 14.60
N THR A 300 11.38 3.74 15.86
CA THR A 300 12.67 3.73 16.59
C THR A 300 13.75 2.85 15.95
N HIS A 301 13.38 1.70 15.36
CA HIS A 301 14.30 0.82 14.66
C HIS A 301 14.86 1.45 13.38
N LEU A 302 14.01 2.14 12.58
CA LEU A 302 14.45 2.88 11.41
C LEU A 302 15.34 4.08 11.78
N GLU A 303 14.98 4.80 12.86
CA GLU A 303 15.78 5.92 13.36
C GLU A 303 17.17 5.45 13.79
N GLY A 304 17.27 4.33 14.53
CA GLY A 304 18.53 3.70 14.92
C GLY A 304 19.38 3.31 13.72
N PHE A 305 18.78 2.64 12.74
CA PHE A 305 19.44 2.26 11.50
C PHE A 305 19.98 3.47 10.72
N LYS A 306 19.14 4.48 10.46
CA LYS A 306 19.54 5.68 9.71
C LYS A 306 20.67 6.45 10.39
N ARG A 307 20.65 6.50 11.71
CA ARG A 307 21.70 7.14 12.52
C ARG A 307 23.02 6.37 12.41
N ALA A 308 23.00 5.06 12.66
CA ALA A 308 24.19 4.19 12.58
C ALA A 308 24.82 4.26 11.18
N LEU A 309 24.02 4.07 10.14
CA LEU A 309 24.47 4.07 8.76
C LEU A 309 25.19 5.38 8.40
N THR A 310 24.59 6.52 8.74
CA THR A 310 25.17 7.83 8.46
C THR A 310 26.48 8.06 9.20
N ARG A 311 26.56 7.64 10.47
CA ARG A 311 27.76 7.74 11.30
C ARG A 311 28.88 6.87 10.73
N VAL A 312 28.64 5.59 10.52
CA VAL A 312 29.66 4.62 10.07
C VAL A 312 30.24 5.02 8.71
N VAL A 313 29.40 5.44 7.77
CA VAL A 313 29.89 5.87 6.45
C VAL A 313 30.78 7.12 6.55
N ASN A 314 30.43 8.10 7.39
CA ASN A 314 31.26 9.28 7.62
C ASN A 314 32.60 8.91 8.30
N ASP A 315 32.55 8.09 9.34
CA ASP A 315 33.74 7.66 10.10
C ASP A 315 34.69 6.85 9.21
N TYR A 316 34.16 5.90 8.44
CA TYR A 316 34.90 5.15 7.45
C TYR A 316 35.54 6.05 6.38
N GLY A 317 34.77 7.00 5.83
CA GLY A 317 35.27 7.95 4.83
C GLY A 317 36.45 8.80 5.34
N ARG A 318 36.43 9.19 6.61
CA ARG A 318 37.55 9.90 7.27
C ARG A 318 38.73 8.96 7.51
N LYS A 319 38.48 7.74 7.98
CA LYS A 319 39.51 6.71 8.25
C LYS A 319 40.31 6.37 6.98
N VAL A 320 39.64 6.23 5.83
CA VAL A 320 40.31 5.92 4.55
C VAL A 320 40.76 7.15 3.76
N GLY A 321 40.58 8.36 4.30
CA GLY A 321 41.03 9.62 3.72
C GLY A 321 40.22 10.12 2.50
N MET A 322 39.04 9.55 2.23
CA MET A 322 38.14 10.02 1.18
C MET A 322 37.34 11.25 1.60
N LEU A 323 37.14 11.46 2.91
CA LEU A 323 36.67 12.70 3.52
C LEU A 323 37.83 13.34 4.28
N LYS A 324 38.21 14.57 3.91
CA LYS A 324 39.24 15.33 4.62
C LYS A 324 38.67 15.90 5.94
N PRO A 325 39.52 16.21 6.92
CA PRO A 325 39.07 16.81 8.20
C PRO A 325 38.23 18.09 8.03
N ALA A 326 38.51 18.87 6.98
CA ALA A 326 37.81 20.13 6.69
C ALA A 326 36.51 19.95 5.89
N ASP A 327 36.26 18.76 5.33
CA ASP A 327 35.05 18.49 4.54
C ASP A 327 33.84 18.36 5.45
N ALA A 328 32.69 18.85 5.00
CA ALA A 328 31.42 18.63 5.69
C ALA A 328 31.05 17.15 5.69
N ASN A 329 30.37 16.72 6.74
CA ASN A 329 29.82 15.37 6.81
C ASN A 329 28.79 15.12 5.70
N LEU A 330 28.80 13.91 5.18
CA LEU A 330 27.71 13.40 4.35
C LEU A 330 26.41 13.40 5.15
N THR A 331 25.33 13.85 4.53
CA THR A 331 24.00 13.78 5.15
C THR A 331 23.42 12.37 5.02
N GLY A 332 22.41 12.05 5.82
CA GLY A 332 21.72 10.77 5.69
C GLY A 332 21.20 10.49 4.27
N ASP A 333 20.81 11.53 3.53
CA ASP A 333 20.34 11.41 2.15
C ASP A 333 21.44 11.04 1.18
N ASP A 334 22.62 11.62 1.35
CA ASP A 334 23.79 11.29 0.53
C ASP A 334 24.17 9.82 0.72
N VAL A 335 24.03 9.32 1.95
CA VAL A 335 24.40 7.94 2.30
C VAL A 335 23.35 6.93 1.82
N ARG A 336 22.08 7.32 1.75
CA ARG A 336 21.00 6.42 1.35
C ARG A 336 20.59 6.49 -0.13
N GLU A 337 21.26 7.32 -0.94
CA GLU A 337 21.03 7.32 -2.40
C GLU A 337 21.38 5.95 -2.99
N GLY A 338 20.39 5.29 -3.63
CA GLY A 338 20.54 3.96 -4.21
C GLY A 338 20.61 2.82 -3.19
N LEU A 339 20.17 3.03 -1.96
CA LEU A 339 20.14 2.01 -0.92
C LEU A 339 18.85 1.19 -0.98
N ALA A 340 18.98 -0.13 -1.07
CA ALA A 340 17.94 -1.10 -0.75
C ALA A 340 18.24 -1.70 0.62
N ALA A 341 17.30 -1.65 1.57
CA ALA A 341 17.48 -2.21 2.90
C ALA A 341 16.17 -2.74 3.49
N VAL A 342 16.29 -3.81 4.26
CA VAL A 342 15.21 -4.38 5.06
C VAL A 342 15.66 -4.45 6.51
N ILE A 343 14.87 -3.86 7.40
CA ILE A 343 15.10 -3.85 8.84
C ILE A 343 13.97 -4.65 9.50
N SER A 344 14.29 -5.75 10.17
CA SER A 344 13.34 -6.57 10.91
C SER A 344 13.74 -6.65 12.36
N VAL A 345 12.84 -6.27 13.26
CA VAL A 345 13.02 -6.44 14.71
C VAL A 345 11.94 -7.35 15.25
N LYS A 346 12.35 -8.28 16.14
CA LYS A 346 11.43 -9.19 16.83
C LYS A 346 11.59 -8.97 18.33
N LEU A 347 10.52 -8.54 18.98
CA LEU A 347 10.51 -8.18 20.42
C LEU A 347 9.27 -8.75 21.11
N VAL A 348 9.40 -8.98 22.43
CA VAL A 348 8.34 -9.61 23.22
C VAL A 348 7.11 -8.71 23.32
N GLU A 349 7.34 -7.42 23.57
CA GLU A 349 6.27 -6.44 23.80
C GLU A 349 6.42 -5.23 22.85
N PRO A 350 6.03 -5.34 21.57
CA PRO A 350 6.08 -4.21 20.66
C PRO A 350 5.01 -3.16 20.99
N GLN A 351 5.43 -1.91 21.03
CA GLN A 351 4.58 -0.75 21.23
C GLN A 351 4.46 0.02 19.91
N PHE A 352 3.26 0.16 19.42
CA PHE A 352 3.01 0.89 18.17
C PHE A 352 2.30 2.21 18.44
N GLU A 353 2.60 3.21 17.63
CA GLU A 353 1.82 4.43 17.59
C GLU A 353 0.55 4.17 16.76
N GLY A 354 -0.62 4.15 17.42
CA GLY A 354 -1.94 3.96 16.80
C GLY A 354 -2.32 2.51 16.47
N GLN A 355 -3.59 2.32 16.12
CA GLN A 355 -4.22 1.03 15.85
C GLN A 355 -3.70 0.37 14.56
N THR A 356 -3.28 1.17 13.58
CA THR A 356 -2.76 0.70 12.29
C THR A 356 -1.38 0.05 12.38
N LYS A 357 -0.72 0.14 13.54
CA LYS A 357 0.64 -0.40 13.78
C LYS A 357 1.70 0.14 12.80
N ALA A 358 1.47 1.33 12.23
CA ALA A 358 2.30 1.89 11.17
C ALA A 358 3.69 2.35 11.64
N LYS A 359 3.89 2.58 12.94
CA LYS A 359 5.13 3.10 13.51
C LYS A 359 5.47 2.43 14.83
N LEU A 360 6.72 1.98 14.98
CA LEU A 360 7.22 1.38 16.23
C LEU A 360 7.66 2.46 17.22
N GLY A 361 7.14 2.38 18.46
CA GLY A 361 7.39 3.36 19.52
C GLY A 361 8.44 2.99 20.56
N ASN A 362 8.84 1.73 20.68
CA ASN A 362 9.79 1.23 21.69
C ASN A 362 11.11 2.01 21.70
N SER A 363 11.35 2.85 22.68
CA SER A 363 12.50 3.78 22.73
C SER A 363 13.86 3.07 22.82
N GLU A 364 13.93 1.93 23.51
CA GLU A 364 15.12 1.09 23.70
C GLU A 364 15.65 0.50 22.40
N VAL A 365 14.75 0.22 21.45
CA VAL A 365 15.10 -0.38 20.16
C VAL A 365 15.99 0.54 19.31
N ARG A 366 15.84 1.86 19.45
CA ARG A 366 16.69 2.83 18.74
C ARG A 366 18.17 2.65 19.03
N ALA A 367 18.53 2.62 20.30
CA ALA A 367 19.93 2.48 20.71
C ALA A 367 20.47 1.08 20.39
N LEU A 368 19.62 0.07 20.50
CA LEU A 368 19.99 -1.31 20.22
C LEU A 368 20.34 -1.49 18.74
N VAL A 369 19.48 -1.03 17.83
CA VAL A 369 19.72 -1.09 16.38
C VAL A 369 20.90 -0.21 15.98
N ASP A 370 21.02 1.03 16.52
CA ASP A 370 22.15 1.92 16.25
C ASP A 370 23.48 1.25 16.57
N ASN A 371 23.64 0.69 17.76
CA ASN A 371 24.90 0.07 18.16
C ASN A 371 25.20 -1.18 17.34
N MET A 372 24.23 -2.08 17.16
CA MET A 372 24.43 -3.33 16.44
C MET A 372 24.80 -3.11 14.97
N VAL A 373 24.08 -2.20 14.31
CA VAL A 373 24.36 -1.86 12.91
C VAL A 373 25.73 -1.18 12.79
N ALA A 374 26.06 -0.26 13.70
CA ALA A 374 27.35 0.42 13.66
C ALA A 374 28.52 -0.56 13.80
N ASP A 375 28.51 -1.40 14.83
CA ASP A 375 29.59 -2.34 15.11
C ASP A 375 29.81 -3.32 13.95
N LYS A 376 28.71 -3.88 13.43
CA LYS A 376 28.80 -4.89 12.36
C LYS A 376 29.15 -4.29 11.00
N LEU A 377 28.61 -3.11 10.67
CA LEU A 377 28.88 -2.46 9.39
C LEU A 377 30.31 -1.88 9.34
N GLU A 378 30.83 -1.37 10.46
CA GLU A 378 32.22 -0.93 10.56
C GLU A 378 33.16 -2.10 10.30
N SER A 379 32.96 -3.23 10.98
CA SER A 379 33.71 -4.45 10.76
C SER A 379 33.62 -4.92 9.30
N PHE A 380 32.43 -4.89 8.71
CA PHE A 380 32.23 -5.28 7.31
C PHE A 380 33.04 -4.42 6.34
N PHE A 381 33.07 -3.09 6.51
CA PHE A 381 33.85 -2.20 5.65
C PHE A 381 35.37 -2.38 5.84
N GLU A 382 35.81 -2.71 7.04
CA GLU A 382 37.23 -3.03 7.31
C GLU A 382 37.66 -4.34 6.64
N GLU A 383 36.80 -5.36 6.68
CA GLU A 383 37.01 -6.66 6.04
C GLU A 383 36.88 -6.57 4.49
N ASN A 384 36.08 -5.62 3.99
CA ASN A 384 35.76 -5.45 2.56
C ASN A 384 36.08 -4.02 2.07
N PRO A 385 37.37 -3.59 2.08
CA PRO A 385 37.73 -2.20 1.79
C PRO A 385 37.38 -1.74 0.38
N MET A 386 37.30 -2.64 -0.60
CA MET A 386 36.87 -2.31 -1.96
C MET A 386 35.39 -1.93 -2.01
N ILE A 387 34.54 -2.68 -1.30
CA ILE A 387 33.11 -2.39 -1.18
C ILE A 387 32.92 -1.06 -0.45
N GLY A 388 33.61 -0.87 0.70
CA GLY A 388 33.55 0.39 1.43
C GLY A 388 33.92 1.60 0.59
N ARG A 389 34.94 1.51 -0.27
CA ARG A 389 35.31 2.58 -1.22
C ARG A 389 34.23 2.82 -2.27
N THR A 390 33.66 1.77 -2.87
CA THR A 390 32.59 1.88 -3.86
C THR A 390 31.36 2.57 -3.27
N VAL A 391 30.98 2.22 -2.04
CA VAL A 391 29.88 2.89 -1.31
C VAL A 391 30.22 4.36 -1.06
N MET A 392 31.46 4.66 -0.63
CA MET A 392 31.90 6.04 -0.41
C MET A 392 31.86 6.87 -1.70
N ASP A 393 32.30 6.34 -2.83
CA ASP A 393 32.24 7.02 -4.12
C ASP A 393 30.80 7.36 -4.52
N LYS A 394 29.85 6.44 -4.29
CA LYS A 394 28.41 6.67 -4.50
C LYS A 394 27.91 7.80 -3.62
N CYS A 395 28.19 7.76 -2.30
CA CYS A 395 27.76 8.78 -1.35
C CYS A 395 28.36 10.17 -1.65
N LEU A 396 29.65 10.23 -2.02
CA LEU A 396 30.30 11.48 -2.42
C LEU A 396 29.72 12.05 -3.70
N SER A 397 29.36 11.19 -4.65
CA SER A 397 28.68 11.60 -5.88
C SER A 397 27.29 12.17 -5.58
N ALA A 398 26.52 11.54 -4.67
CA ALA A 398 25.23 12.02 -4.19
C ALA A 398 25.36 13.40 -3.50
N ALA A 399 26.35 13.57 -2.62
CA ALA A 399 26.61 14.84 -1.93
C ALA A 399 26.92 15.98 -2.91
N ARG A 400 27.74 15.71 -3.94
CA ARG A 400 28.04 16.71 -4.99
C ARG A 400 26.78 17.11 -5.77
N ALA A 401 25.95 16.14 -6.14
CA ALA A 401 24.69 16.39 -6.84
C ALA A 401 23.72 17.21 -5.98
N ARG A 402 23.58 16.86 -4.69
CA ARG A 402 22.75 17.60 -3.74
C ARG A 402 23.23 19.04 -3.57
N GLU A 403 24.54 19.26 -3.47
CA GLU A 403 25.09 20.62 -3.36
C GLU A 403 24.85 21.44 -4.64
N ALA A 404 25.03 20.83 -5.83
CA ALA A 404 24.70 21.45 -7.10
C ALA A 404 23.21 21.82 -7.20
N ALA A 405 22.32 20.91 -6.78
CA ALA A 405 20.88 21.16 -6.73
C ALA A 405 20.52 22.30 -5.75
N ARG A 406 21.18 22.38 -4.58
CA ARG A 406 21.00 23.46 -3.63
C ARG A 406 21.45 24.80 -4.22
N LYS A 407 22.63 24.86 -4.83
CA LYS A 407 23.13 26.09 -5.49
C LYS A 407 22.17 26.54 -6.60
N ALA A 408 21.68 25.62 -7.43
CA ALA A 408 20.70 25.93 -8.48
C ALA A 408 19.38 26.48 -7.89
N ARG A 409 18.92 25.91 -6.79
CA ARG A 409 17.72 26.33 -6.05
C ARG A 409 17.88 27.72 -5.45
N ASP A 410 19.02 27.99 -4.79
CA ASP A 410 19.34 29.29 -4.19
C ASP A 410 19.46 30.40 -5.24
N LEU A 411 20.03 30.10 -6.40
CA LEU A 411 20.08 31.03 -7.54
C LEU A 411 18.69 31.33 -8.09
N THR A 412 17.83 30.34 -8.18
CA THR A 412 16.42 30.51 -8.60
C THR A 412 15.67 31.32 -7.56
N ARG A 413 15.84 31.00 -6.26
CA ARG A 413 15.19 31.71 -5.15
C ARG A 413 15.63 33.19 -5.03
N ARG A 414 16.90 33.50 -5.32
CA ARG A 414 17.39 34.89 -5.38
C ARG A 414 16.79 35.67 -6.55
N LYS A 415 16.60 35.04 -7.70
CA LYS A 415 15.90 35.64 -8.84
C LYS A 415 14.42 35.87 -8.53
N THR A 416 13.77 34.93 -7.81
CA THR A 416 12.34 34.98 -7.46
C THR A 416 12.07 35.97 -6.29
N ALA A 417 13.06 36.28 -5.44
CA ALA A 417 12.92 37.29 -4.38
C ALA A 417 12.90 38.73 -4.92
N LEU A 418 13.40 38.92 -6.15
CA LEU A 418 13.32 40.22 -6.87
C LEU A 418 12.09 40.29 -7.80
N GLU A 419 11.52 39.16 -8.19
CA GLU A 419 10.25 39.02 -8.89
C GLU A 419 9.32 38.32 -7.92
N SER A 420 8.30 39.01 -7.37
CA SER A 420 7.25 38.44 -6.50
C SER A 420 6.86 37.04 -6.99
N ALA A 421 6.62 36.11 -6.07
CA ALA A 421 6.33 34.68 -6.33
C ALA A 421 5.32 34.46 -7.47
N ALA A 422 5.76 34.63 -8.71
CA ALA A 422 4.92 34.50 -9.88
C ALA A 422 4.62 33.01 -10.10
N LEU A 423 3.37 32.65 -10.03
CA LEU A 423 2.86 31.38 -10.47
C LEU A 423 3.32 31.09 -11.92
N PRO A 424 3.45 29.81 -12.33
CA PRO A 424 3.83 29.50 -13.69
C PRO A 424 2.94 30.24 -14.68
N GLY A 425 3.52 30.99 -15.63
CA GLY A 425 2.75 31.82 -16.58
C GLY A 425 1.72 31.04 -17.40
N LYS A 426 1.85 29.73 -17.48
CA LYS A 426 0.89 28.84 -18.13
C LYS A 426 -0.24 28.35 -17.21
N LEU A 427 -0.13 28.54 -15.89
CA LEU A 427 -1.19 28.16 -14.94
C LEU A 427 -2.39 29.09 -15.09
N ALA A 428 -3.55 28.53 -15.36
CA ALA A 428 -4.81 29.22 -15.20
C ALA A 428 -5.40 28.88 -13.83
N ASP A 429 -5.15 29.75 -12.86
CA ASP A 429 -5.52 29.54 -11.45
C ASP A 429 -7.02 29.73 -11.18
N CYS A 430 -7.51 29.25 -10.04
CA CYS A 430 -8.87 29.49 -9.54
C CYS A 430 -8.91 30.63 -8.52
N SER A 431 -10.12 31.12 -8.22
CA SER A 431 -10.33 32.25 -7.30
C SER A 431 -10.54 31.81 -5.84
N GLU A 432 -10.95 30.57 -5.60
CA GLU A 432 -11.10 30.00 -4.26
C GLU A 432 -9.73 29.90 -3.55
N ARG A 433 -9.71 30.05 -2.25
CA ARG A 433 -8.50 30.03 -1.42
C ARG A 433 -8.43 28.87 -0.45
N ASP A 434 -9.56 28.19 -0.22
CA ASP A 434 -9.61 26.99 0.61
C ASP A 434 -9.12 25.78 -0.21
N PRO A 435 -7.93 25.20 0.09
CA PRO A 435 -7.37 24.10 -0.66
C PRO A 435 -8.30 22.87 -0.76
N ALA A 436 -9.13 22.66 0.28
CA ALA A 436 -10.06 21.53 0.33
C ALA A 436 -11.17 21.63 -0.74
N LYS A 437 -11.45 22.83 -1.22
CA LYS A 437 -12.44 23.10 -2.27
C LYS A 437 -11.81 23.26 -3.64
N CYS A 438 -10.48 23.45 -3.71
CA CYS A 438 -9.74 23.69 -4.95
C CYS A 438 -9.25 22.40 -5.59
N GLU A 439 -9.29 22.37 -6.91
CA GLU A 439 -8.75 21.31 -7.72
C GLU A 439 -7.92 21.83 -8.88
N ILE A 440 -6.86 21.09 -9.25
CA ILE A 440 -6.00 21.42 -10.38
C ILE A 440 -5.97 20.26 -11.36
N PHE A 441 -6.23 20.56 -12.64
CA PHE A 441 -6.12 19.61 -13.74
C PHE A 441 -4.75 19.77 -14.41
N LEU A 442 -3.99 18.70 -14.45
CA LEU A 442 -2.75 18.56 -15.21
C LEU A 442 -3.13 18.04 -16.59
N VAL A 443 -3.06 18.90 -17.60
CA VAL A 443 -3.62 18.62 -18.92
C VAL A 443 -2.50 18.43 -19.93
N GLU A 444 -2.61 17.40 -20.77
CA GLU A 444 -1.67 17.16 -21.83
C GLU A 444 -1.81 18.17 -22.96
N GLY A 445 -0.72 18.91 -23.21
CA GLY A 445 -0.61 19.86 -24.32
C GLY A 445 -1.38 21.17 -24.16
N ASP A 446 -1.04 22.12 -25.03
CA ASP A 446 -1.64 23.47 -25.02
C ASP A 446 -3.05 23.46 -25.65
N SER A 447 -3.35 22.53 -26.58
CA SER A 447 -4.67 22.43 -27.25
C SER A 447 -5.76 22.00 -26.26
N ALA A 448 -5.61 20.84 -25.64
CA ALA A 448 -6.53 20.37 -24.59
C ALA A 448 -6.57 21.33 -23.39
N GLY A 449 -5.41 21.91 -23.04
CA GLY A 449 -5.31 22.96 -22.03
C GLY A 449 -6.17 24.19 -22.37
N GLY A 450 -6.31 24.55 -23.65
CA GLY A 450 -7.18 25.63 -24.12
C GLY A 450 -8.67 25.32 -23.93
N SER A 451 -9.10 24.13 -24.35
CA SER A 451 -10.48 23.66 -24.15
C SER A 451 -10.82 23.57 -22.66
N ALA A 452 -9.92 23.01 -21.85
CA ALA A 452 -10.11 22.91 -20.40
C ALA A 452 -10.19 24.28 -19.70
N LYS A 453 -9.37 25.26 -20.10
CA LYS A 453 -9.44 26.64 -19.58
C LYS A 453 -10.79 27.31 -19.87
N ASN A 454 -11.37 27.03 -21.03
CA ASN A 454 -12.64 27.61 -21.43
C ASN A 454 -13.82 26.90 -20.77
N GLY A 455 -13.74 25.56 -20.56
CA GLY A 455 -14.81 24.74 -19.99
C GLY A 455 -14.86 24.74 -18.47
N ARG A 456 -13.77 25.06 -17.77
CA ARG A 456 -13.67 24.96 -16.31
C ARG A 456 -14.57 25.92 -15.52
N ASP A 457 -14.91 25.56 -14.32
CA ASP A 457 -15.38 26.54 -13.32
C ASP A 457 -14.17 27.29 -12.74
N ARG A 458 -14.08 28.58 -13.06
CA ARG A 458 -12.97 29.45 -12.63
C ARG A 458 -12.95 29.72 -11.13
N HIS A 459 -14.01 29.40 -10.43
CA HIS A 459 -14.09 29.60 -9.00
C HIS A 459 -13.17 28.63 -8.26
N PHE A 460 -13.22 27.34 -8.57
CA PHE A 460 -12.48 26.31 -7.82
C PHE A 460 -11.57 25.42 -8.67
N GLN A 461 -11.62 25.50 -10.00
CA GLN A 461 -10.79 24.69 -10.89
C GLN A 461 -9.63 25.47 -11.50
N ALA A 462 -8.42 24.96 -11.32
CA ALA A 462 -7.21 25.44 -11.97
C ALA A 462 -6.77 24.50 -13.10
N ILE A 463 -6.13 25.03 -14.14
CA ILE A 463 -5.59 24.26 -15.28
C ILE A 463 -4.11 24.54 -15.43
N LEU A 464 -3.30 23.47 -15.46
CA LEU A 464 -1.88 23.51 -15.76
C LEU A 464 -1.59 22.64 -16.99
N PRO A 465 -1.42 23.22 -18.18
CA PRO A 465 -0.98 22.48 -19.35
C PRO A 465 0.46 22.01 -19.19
N LEU A 466 0.73 20.75 -19.53
CA LEU A 466 2.07 20.15 -19.57
C LEU A 466 2.47 19.95 -21.02
N ARG A 467 3.68 20.37 -21.39
CA ARG A 467 4.18 20.27 -22.77
C ARG A 467 4.89 18.96 -22.99
N GLY A 468 4.20 18.01 -23.61
CA GLY A 468 4.73 16.71 -23.99
C GLY A 468 5.09 15.82 -22.80
N LYS A 469 5.92 14.81 -23.05
CA LYS A 469 6.36 13.84 -22.05
C LYS A 469 7.24 14.52 -21.01
N ILE A 470 6.84 14.50 -19.75
CA ILE A 470 7.65 14.99 -18.65
C ILE A 470 8.88 14.09 -18.43
N LEU A 471 9.87 14.61 -17.74
CA LEU A 471 11.10 13.86 -17.44
C LEU A 471 10.78 12.62 -16.59
N ASN A 472 11.30 11.46 -17.00
CA ASN A 472 11.24 10.25 -16.19
C ASN A 472 12.21 10.39 -14.99
N VAL A 473 11.62 10.57 -13.82
CA VAL A 473 12.39 10.81 -12.59
C VAL A 473 13.02 9.55 -12.00
N GLU A 474 12.60 8.37 -12.44
CA GLU A 474 13.23 7.11 -12.05
C GLU A 474 14.68 7.00 -12.55
N LYS A 475 14.96 7.59 -13.71
CA LYS A 475 16.26 7.53 -14.41
C LYS A 475 17.21 8.68 -14.11
N VAL A 476 16.82 9.63 -13.26
CA VAL A 476 17.62 10.85 -13.09
C VAL A 476 17.72 11.26 -11.63
N ARG A 477 18.80 11.92 -11.31
CA ARG A 477 18.98 12.55 -10.00
C ARG A 477 18.06 13.75 -9.79
N VAL A 478 17.84 14.05 -8.52
CA VAL A 478 16.98 15.16 -8.06
C VAL A 478 17.34 16.51 -8.69
N ASP A 479 18.64 16.80 -8.90
CA ASP A 479 19.10 18.05 -9.51
C ASP A 479 18.63 18.19 -10.96
N LYS A 480 18.66 17.11 -11.74
CA LYS A 480 18.13 17.09 -13.12
C LYS A 480 16.60 17.17 -13.12
N ALA A 481 15.93 16.48 -12.20
CA ALA A 481 14.49 16.59 -12.06
C ALA A 481 14.06 18.03 -11.78
N LEU A 482 14.74 18.71 -10.85
CA LEU A 482 14.50 20.13 -10.54
C LEU A 482 14.94 21.10 -11.65
N ALA A 483 15.79 20.68 -12.59
CA ALA A 483 16.11 21.49 -13.76
C ALA A 483 14.98 21.49 -14.81
N ASN A 484 14.14 20.44 -14.85
CA ASN A 484 13.04 20.30 -15.80
C ASN A 484 11.95 21.36 -15.55
N GLN A 485 11.48 22.02 -16.62
CA GLN A 485 10.54 23.13 -16.52
C GLN A 485 9.12 22.67 -16.13
N GLU A 486 8.68 21.50 -16.60
CA GLU A 486 7.36 20.96 -16.31
C GLU A 486 7.26 20.53 -14.84
N ILE A 487 8.29 19.86 -14.32
CA ILE A 487 8.39 19.49 -12.92
C ILE A 487 8.40 20.74 -12.03
N LYS A 488 9.19 21.76 -12.38
CA LYS A 488 9.17 23.05 -11.67
C LYS A 488 7.80 23.70 -11.67
N ALA A 489 7.10 23.66 -12.81
CA ALA A 489 5.77 24.25 -12.91
C ALA A 489 4.77 23.54 -11.99
N MET A 490 4.80 22.21 -11.92
CA MET A 490 3.97 21.44 -10.98
C MET A 490 4.28 21.76 -9.52
N ILE A 491 5.56 21.71 -9.12
CA ILE A 491 5.99 22.03 -7.74
C ILE A 491 5.53 23.43 -7.34
N THR A 492 5.72 24.41 -8.22
CA THR A 492 5.34 25.81 -7.96
C THR A 492 3.82 25.98 -7.90
N ALA A 493 3.07 25.30 -8.79
CA ALA A 493 1.61 25.37 -8.80
C ALA A 493 1.00 24.78 -7.53
N PHE A 494 1.52 23.63 -7.06
CA PHE A 494 1.00 22.95 -5.85
C PHE A 494 1.30 23.73 -4.57
N GLY A 495 2.44 24.40 -4.49
CA GLY A 495 2.83 25.25 -3.34
C GLY A 495 3.38 24.50 -2.13
N GLY A 496 3.21 23.18 -2.04
CA GLY A 496 3.57 22.34 -0.89
C GLY A 496 5.06 21.97 -0.78
N GLY A 497 5.91 22.44 -1.71
CA GLY A 497 7.33 22.05 -1.71
C GLY A 497 7.59 20.72 -2.44
N PHE A 498 8.69 20.03 -2.10
CA PHE A 498 9.19 18.90 -2.86
C PHE A 498 10.10 18.00 -2.00
N GLY A 499 9.94 16.69 -2.12
CA GLY A 499 10.73 15.72 -1.38
C GLY A 499 10.57 15.89 0.14
N LYS A 500 11.67 16.07 0.85
CA LYS A 500 11.66 16.25 2.31
C LYS A 500 11.14 17.61 2.78
N ASP A 501 11.18 18.60 1.91
CA ASP A 501 10.64 19.93 2.19
C ASP A 501 9.14 20.00 1.88
N PHE A 502 8.52 18.87 1.55
CA PHE A 502 7.09 18.81 1.27
C PHE A 502 6.28 19.05 2.54
N ASP A 503 5.44 20.06 2.50
CA ASP A 503 4.57 20.49 3.58
C ASP A 503 3.13 20.54 3.04
N GLU A 504 2.31 19.59 3.45
CA GLU A 504 0.93 19.46 2.99
C GLU A 504 0.06 20.66 3.41
N THR A 505 0.41 21.32 4.50
CA THR A 505 -0.35 22.49 4.98
C THR A 505 -0.25 23.69 4.04
N LYS A 506 0.73 23.67 3.13
CA LYS A 506 0.97 24.71 2.12
C LYS A 506 0.42 24.36 0.75
N LEU A 507 -0.20 23.18 0.60
CA LEU A 507 -0.85 22.80 -0.65
C LEU A 507 -1.94 23.79 -1.01
N ARG A 508 -2.05 24.09 -2.28
CA ARG A 508 -3.07 24.98 -2.83
C ARG A 508 -4.30 24.25 -3.35
N TYR A 509 -4.19 22.95 -3.56
CA TYR A 509 -5.23 22.09 -4.11
C TYR A 509 -5.21 20.72 -3.41
N HIS A 510 -6.37 20.29 -2.90
CA HIS A 510 -6.54 18.95 -2.34
C HIS A 510 -7.09 17.95 -3.36
N ARG A 511 -7.25 18.36 -4.64
CA ARG A 511 -7.49 17.45 -5.75
C ARG A 511 -6.55 17.81 -6.90
N ILE A 512 -5.66 16.87 -7.21
CA ILE A 512 -4.70 16.96 -8.31
C ILE A 512 -5.12 15.91 -9.32
N VAL A 513 -5.66 16.34 -10.45
CA VAL A 513 -6.30 15.50 -11.44
C VAL A 513 -5.40 15.36 -12.65
N CYS A 514 -4.91 14.14 -12.92
CA CYS A 514 -4.21 13.83 -14.18
C CYS A 514 -5.25 13.66 -15.29
N MET A 515 -5.23 14.54 -16.27
CA MET A 515 -6.15 14.55 -17.41
C MET A 515 -5.34 14.48 -18.70
N THR A 516 -5.11 13.26 -19.17
CA THR A 516 -4.32 12.92 -20.35
C THR A 516 -5.21 12.32 -21.43
N ASP A 517 -4.75 12.32 -22.68
CA ASP A 517 -5.42 11.69 -23.79
C ASP A 517 -5.62 10.18 -23.54
N ALA A 518 -6.59 9.58 -24.18
CA ALA A 518 -6.93 8.16 -24.02
C ALA A 518 -6.04 7.22 -24.86
N ASP A 519 -4.96 7.74 -25.44
CA ASP A 519 -3.99 7.00 -26.26
C ASP A 519 -2.78 6.47 -25.45
N VAL A 520 -1.86 5.82 -26.16
CA VAL A 520 -0.63 5.26 -25.57
C VAL A 520 0.31 6.33 -25.01
N ASP A 521 0.37 7.51 -25.64
CA ASP A 521 1.20 8.63 -25.21
C ASP A 521 0.63 9.28 -23.96
N GLY A 522 -0.68 9.50 -23.89
CA GLY A 522 -1.36 9.98 -22.70
C GLY A 522 -1.23 9.02 -21.51
N SER A 523 -1.28 7.72 -21.76
CA SER A 523 -1.02 6.69 -20.74
C SER A 523 0.42 6.77 -20.23
N HIS A 524 1.40 7.00 -21.12
CA HIS A 524 2.80 7.19 -20.73
C HIS A 524 3.00 8.48 -19.93
N ILE A 525 2.39 9.60 -20.31
CA ILE A 525 2.48 10.86 -19.55
C ILE A 525 1.87 10.67 -18.16
N ARG A 526 0.75 9.97 -18.05
CA ARG A 526 0.11 9.64 -16.77
C ARG A 526 1.04 8.87 -15.85
N ILE A 527 1.68 7.80 -16.33
CA ILE A 527 2.61 7.02 -15.48
C ILE A 527 3.86 7.84 -15.11
N LEU A 528 4.36 8.71 -15.95
CA LEU A 528 5.44 9.63 -15.62
C LEU A 528 5.06 10.57 -14.48
N MET A 529 3.83 11.13 -14.48
CA MET A 529 3.30 11.95 -13.39
C MET A 529 3.16 11.14 -12.10
N LEU A 530 2.60 9.93 -12.17
CA LEU A 530 2.45 9.06 -11.01
C LEU A 530 3.80 8.67 -10.41
N THR A 531 4.81 8.37 -11.26
CA THR A 531 6.19 8.11 -10.83
C THR A 531 6.77 9.32 -10.08
N PHE A 532 6.55 10.53 -10.60
CA PHE A 532 6.99 11.75 -9.93
C PHE A 532 6.32 11.94 -8.57
N PHE A 533 5.01 11.74 -8.46
CA PHE A 533 4.29 11.86 -7.18
C PHE A 533 4.73 10.79 -6.19
N TYR A 534 4.84 9.54 -6.62
CA TYR A 534 5.26 8.45 -5.76
C TYR A 534 6.68 8.66 -5.20
N ARG A 535 7.64 9.07 -6.06
CA ARG A 535 9.04 9.23 -5.66
C ARG A 535 9.31 10.49 -4.84
N PHE A 536 8.61 11.58 -5.11
CA PHE A 536 8.97 12.89 -4.53
C PHE A 536 7.87 13.57 -3.72
N MET A 537 6.63 13.11 -3.82
CA MET A 537 5.49 13.65 -3.09
C MET A 537 4.54 12.54 -2.62
N PRO A 538 5.02 11.45 -1.97
CA PRO A 538 4.19 10.27 -1.63
C PRO A 538 2.95 10.64 -0.81
N LYS A 539 3.05 11.63 0.06
CA LYS A 539 1.91 12.13 0.86
C LYS A 539 0.73 12.63 0.02
N LEU A 540 0.95 13.04 -1.23
CA LEU A 540 -0.17 13.38 -2.12
C LEU A 540 -1.04 12.16 -2.43
N ILE A 541 -0.42 10.99 -2.58
CA ILE A 541 -1.13 9.74 -2.84
C ILE A 541 -1.70 9.17 -1.53
N GLU A 542 -0.91 9.14 -0.46
CA GLU A 542 -1.30 8.64 0.86
C GLU A 542 -2.53 9.38 1.41
N ASN A 543 -2.59 10.71 1.26
CA ASN A 543 -3.71 11.53 1.69
C ASN A 543 -4.88 11.55 0.67
N GLY A 544 -4.73 10.82 -0.46
CA GLY A 544 -5.79 10.69 -1.46
C GLY A 544 -6.08 11.95 -2.27
N TYR A 545 -5.07 12.79 -2.50
CA TYR A 545 -5.20 14.03 -3.28
C TYR A 545 -5.00 13.85 -4.78
N VAL A 546 -4.52 12.66 -5.23
CA VAL A 546 -4.24 12.39 -6.65
C VAL A 546 -5.40 11.63 -7.29
N TYR A 547 -5.84 12.11 -8.44
CA TYR A 547 -6.93 11.52 -9.22
C TYR A 547 -6.55 11.38 -10.68
N ILE A 548 -7.20 10.44 -11.36
CA ILE A 548 -7.12 10.23 -12.81
C ILE A 548 -8.50 10.52 -13.37
N ALA A 549 -8.62 11.50 -14.28
CA ALA A 549 -9.84 11.79 -14.99
C ALA A 549 -10.16 10.69 -16.02
N GLN A 550 -11.44 10.42 -16.20
CA GLN A 550 -11.95 9.49 -17.21
C GLN A 550 -12.76 10.26 -18.25
N PRO A 551 -12.15 10.74 -19.34
CA PRO A 551 -12.90 11.27 -20.46
C PRO A 551 -13.62 10.12 -21.21
N PRO A 552 -14.73 10.37 -21.91
CA PRO A 552 -15.38 9.37 -22.73
C PRO A 552 -14.52 9.02 -23.95
N LEU A 553 -14.56 7.75 -24.35
CA LEU A 553 -13.92 7.27 -25.58
C LEU A 553 -14.78 7.52 -26.83
N TYR A 554 -16.09 7.49 -26.64
CA TYR A 554 -17.02 7.60 -27.76
C TYR A 554 -18.16 8.58 -27.48
N LYS A 555 -18.59 9.26 -28.53
CA LYS A 555 -19.84 9.98 -28.59
C LYS A 555 -20.77 9.27 -29.62
N VAL A 556 -21.94 8.84 -29.18
CA VAL A 556 -22.92 8.16 -29.99
C VAL A 556 -24.11 9.10 -30.19
N THR A 557 -24.39 9.50 -31.44
CA THR A 557 -25.45 10.43 -31.76
C THR A 557 -26.54 9.71 -32.54
N ARG A 558 -27.80 9.87 -32.11
CA ARG A 558 -28.98 9.42 -32.83
C ARG A 558 -30.06 10.51 -32.87
N GLY A 559 -30.22 11.13 -34.01
CA GLY A 559 -31.12 12.27 -34.16
C GLY A 559 -30.69 13.44 -33.29
N LYS A 560 -31.48 13.77 -32.26
CA LYS A 560 -31.16 14.84 -31.30
C LYS A 560 -30.57 14.33 -29.98
N THR A 561 -30.44 13.02 -29.84
CA THR A 561 -29.95 12.43 -28.60
C THR A 561 -28.47 12.10 -28.74
N GLU A 562 -27.69 12.59 -27.79
CA GLU A 562 -26.25 12.32 -27.65
C GLU A 562 -26.02 11.48 -26.38
N LYS A 563 -25.17 10.46 -26.49
CA LYS A 563 -24.72 9.66 -25.35
C LYS A 563 -23.21 9.53 -25.41
N TYR A 564 -22.57 9.70 -24.25
CA TYR A 564 -21.13 9.48 -24.08
C TYR A 564 -20.87 8.08 -23.50
N VAL A 565 -19.86 7.42 -24.04
CA VAL A 565 -19.49 6.03 -23.66
C VAL A 565 -18.02 5.97 -23.34
N TYR A 566 -17.68 5.28 -22.27
CA TYR A 566 -16.35 5.29 -21.66
C TYR A 566 -15.54 4.03 -21.96
N TYR A 567 -16.18 2.93 -22.40
CA TYR A 567 -15.54 1.64 -22.66
C TYR A 567 -16.16 0.95 -23.87
N ASP A 568 -15.37 0.15 -24.60
CA ASP A 568 -15.83 -0.58 -25.79
C ASP A 568 -17.01 -1.51 -25.50
N VAL A 569 -17.00 -2.19 -24.36
CA VAL A 569 -18.10 -3.07 -23.90
C VAL A 569 -19.41 -2.28 -23.74
N GLN A 570 -19.33 -1.03 -23.23
CA GLN A 570 -20.51 -0.17 -23.10
C GLN A 570 -21.02 0.29 -24.49
N LEU A 571 -20.10 0.56 -25.43
CA LEU A 571 -20.46 0.92 -26.79
C LEU A 571 -21.24 -0.23 -27.46
N GLN A 572 -20.70 -1.45 -27.37
CA GLN A 572 -21.35 -2.62 -27.97
C GLN A 572 -22.75 -2.84 -27.38
N LYS A 573 -22.86 -2.79 -26.04
CA LYS A 573 -24.15 -2.91 -25.36
C LYS A 573 -25.15 -1.83 -25.80
N LEU A 574 -24.70 -0.58 -25.93
CA LEU A 574 -25.52 0.53 -26.36
C LEU A 574 -25.99 0.36 -27.82
N LEU A 575 -25.10 -0.13 -28.71
CA LEU A 575 -25.43 -0.42 -30.10
C LEU A 575 -26.44 -1.57 -30.22
N ASP A 576 -26.30 -2.61 -29.41
CA ASP A 576 -27.23 -3.76 -29.35
C ASP A 576 -28.62 -3.31 -28.85
N GLU A 577 -28.67 -2.45 -27.82
CA GLU A 577 -29.94 -1.85 -27.32
C GLU A 577 -30.64 -0.96 -28.37
N MET A 578 -29.87 -0.28 -29.20
CA MET A 578 -30.44 0.58 -30.27
C MET A 578 -31.02 -0.21 -31.43
N GLY A 579 -30.67 -1.50 -31.59
CA GLY A 579 -31.14 -2.40 -32.62
C GLY A 579 -30.42 -2.24 -33.97
N ARG A 580 -30.39 -3.32 -34.76
CA ARG A 580 -29.63 -3.42 -36.03
C ARG A 580 -30.04 -2.43 -37.12
N ASP A 581 -31.23 -1.89 -37.05
CA ASP A 581 -31.74 -0.89 -38.04
C ASP A 581 -31.42 0.56 -37.65
N ALA A 582 -30.90 0.76 -36.41
CA ALA A 582 -30.42 2.06 -35.98
C ALA A 582 -29.03 2.29 -36.59
N LYS A 583 -28.88 3.36 -37.35
CA LYS A 583 -27.57 3.83 -37.83
C LYS A 583 -27.14 5.04 -36.98
N PRO A 584 -26.66 4.84 -35.77
CA PRO A 584 -26.14 5.95 -34.99
C PRO A 584 -24.81 6.43 -35.60
N ASP A 585 -24.55 7.71 -35.47
CA ASP A 585 -23.24 8.27 -35.74
C ASP A 585 -22.37 8.05 -34.50
N VAL A 586 -21.23 7.37 -34.66
CA VAL A 586 -20.29 7.03 -33.60
C VAL A 586 -18.99 7.77 -33.85
N GLN A 587 -18.73 8.79 -33.06
CA GLN A 587 -17.47 9.52 -33.05
C GLN A 587 -16.56 8.95 -31.97
N ARG A 588 -15.36 8.47 -32.35
CA ARG A 588 -14.29 8.10 -31.39
C ARG A 588 -13.42 9.33 -31.13
N TYR A 589 -13.18 9.64 -29.83
CA TYR A 589 -12.23 10.65 -29.44
C TYR A 589 -10.84 10.02 -29.30
N LYS A 590 -9.85 10.55 -30.04
CA LYS A 590 -8.46 10.14 -29.93
C LYS A 590 -7.71 10.95 -28.86
N GLY A 591 -8.16 12.18 -28.62
CA GLY A 591 -7.57 13.06 -27.61
C GLY A 591 -8.52 14.13 -27.11
N LEU A 592 -8.21 14.68 -25.95
CA LEU A 592 -8.98 15.75 -25.29
C LEU A 592 -9.07 17.04 -26.14
N GLY A 593 -8.09 17.26 -27.01
CA GLY A 593 -8.08 18.39 -27.94
C GLY A 593 -9.19 18.37 -29.02
N GLU A 594 -9.82 17.20 -29.24
CA GLU A 594 -10.95 17.03 -30.15
C GLU A 594 -12.28 17.39 -29.48
N MET A 595 -12.31 17.54 -28.17
CA MET A 595 -13.51 17.90 -27.41
C MET A 595 -13.67 19.41 -27.31
N SER A 596 -14.92 19.86 -27.49
CA SER A 596 -15.26 21.26 -27.20
C SER A 596 -15.19 21.53 -25.69
N ALA A 597 -15.10 22.80 -25.30
CA ALA A 597 -15.08 23.21 -23.90
C ALA A 597 -16.32 22.73 -23.12
N GLU A 598 -17.50 22.74 -23.76
CA GLU A 598 -18.77 22.26 -23.18
C GLU A 598 -18.74 20.73 -22.99
N GLN A 599 -18.31 19.98 -24.02
CA GLN A 599 -18.19 18.52 -23.94
C GLN A 599 -17.25 18.11 -22.84
N LEU A 600 -16.09 18.77 -22.72
CA LEU A 600 -15.10 18.49 -21.68
C LEU A 600 -15.62 18.81 -20.29
N TRP A 601 -16.40 19.90 -20.16
CA TRP A 601 -17.07 20.22 -18.90
C TRP A 601 -18.09 19.14 -18.53
N GLU A 602 -19.05 18.84 -19.39
CA GLU A 602 -20.15 17.93 -19.11
C GLU A 602 -19.70 16.51 -18.77
N THR A 603 -18.63 16.02 -19.40
CA THR A 603 -18.22 14.61 -19.30
C THR A 603 -17.08 14.37 -18.31
N THR A 604 -16.20 15.37 -18.12
CA THR A 604 -14.89 15.11 -17.45
C THR A 604 -14.61 16.08 -16.31
N MET A 605 -15.11 17.31 -16.34
CA MET A 605 -14.73 18.34 -15.36
C MET A 605 -15.85 18.69 -14.38
N ASN A 606 -17.11 18.55 -14.74
CA ASN A 606 -18.25 18.85 -13.87
C ASN A 606 -18.33 17.88 -12.69
N PRO A 607 -18.26 18.34 -11.45
CA PRO A 607 -18.32 17.48 -10.26
C PRO A 607 -19.54 16.57 -10.16
N GLU A 608 -20.66 16.97 -10.77
CA GLU A 608 -21.92 16.22 -10.70
C GLU A 608 -22.00 15.04 -11.69
N THR A 609 -21.26 15.11 -12.80
CA THR A 609 -21.39 14.14 -13.91
C THR A 609 -20.12 13.37 -14.24
N ARG A 610 -18.95 13.89 -13.83
CA ARG A 610 -17.64 13.30 -14.12
C ARG A 610 -17.38 12.00 -13.38
N SER A 611 -16.56 11.14 -13.98
CA SER A 611 -15.95 9.98 -13.35
C SER A 611 -14.45 10.19 -13.17
N MET A 612 -13.91 9.83 -12.01
CA MET A 612 -12.48 9.90 -11.70
C MET A 612 -12.06 8.72 -10.83
N TYR A 613 -10.87 8.18 -11.06
CA TYR A 613 -10.25 7.24 -10.16
C TYR A 613 -9.36 7.98 -9.15
N ARG A 614 -9.54 7.70 -7.86
CA ARG A 614 -8.59 8.13 -6.84
C ARG A 614 -7.41 7.18 -6.83
N VAL A 615 -6.19 7.71 -6.93
CA VAL A 615 -4.96 6.92 -6.87
C VAL A 615 -4.66 6.57 -5.41
N SER A 616 -4.38 5.31 -5.16
CA SER A 616 -3.93 4.82 -3.86
C SER A 616 -2.80 3.80 -4.06
N VAL A 617 -1.95 3.65 -3.05
CA VAL A 617 -0.94 2.59 -2.99
C VAL A 617 -1.45 1.56 -2.00
N ALA A 618 -1.80 0.39 -2.50
CA ALA A 618 -2.23 -0.72 -1.66
C ALA A 618 -1.02 -1.42 -1.03
N ASP A 619 0.08 -1.49 -1.79
CA ASP A 619 1.34 -2.12 -1.41
C ASP A 619 2.51 -1.28 -1.91
N ALA A 620 3.32 -0.77 -0.97
CA ALA A 620 4.45 0.10 -1.30
C ALA A 620 5.60 -0.65 -1.98
N ILE A 621 5.79 -1.94 -1.66
CA ILE A 621 6.86 -2.76 -2.23
C ILE A 621 6.52 -3.11 -3.67
N ALA A 622 5.30 -3.58 -3.92
CA ALA A 622 4.83 -3.87 -5.27
C ALA A 622 4.83 -2.61 -6.17
N ALA A 623 4.49 -1.44 -5.61
CA ALA A 623 4.55 -0.18 -6.32
C ALA A 623 6.00 0.22 -6.67
N ASP A 624 6.95 0.08 -5.73
CA ASP A 624 8.38 0.34 -5.97
C ASP A 624 8.92 -0.57 -7.08
N GLU A 625 8.64 -1.86 -6.99
CA GLU A 625 9.03 -2.87 -7.98
C GLU A 625 8.46 -2.56 -9.36
N THR A 626 7.15 -2.31 -9.44
CA THR A 626 6.48 -2.01 -10.71
C THR A 626 7.04 -0.76 -11.37
N LEU A 627 7.31 0.30 -10.59
CA LEU A 627 7.89 1.52 -11.10
C LEU A 627 9.35 1.31 -11.54
N ALA A 628 10.16 0.58 -10.77
CA ALA A 628 11.51 0.23 -11.16
C ALA A 628 11.55 -0.62 -12.44
N LEU A 629 10.66 -1.61 -12.56
CA LEU A 629 10.51 -2.46 -13.73
C LEU A 629 10.10 -1.68 -14.98
N LEU A 630 9.03 -0.91 -14.89
CA LEU A 630 8.44 -0.24 -16.05
C LEU A 630 9.18 1.04 -16.44
N MET A 631 9.70 1.78 -15.45
CA MET A 631 10.28 3.11 -15.63
C MET A 631 11.80 3.15 -15.47
N GLY A 632 12.40 2.07 -14.97
CA GLY A 632 13.86 1.93 -14.81
C GLY A 632 14.65 1.86 -16.12
N ASP A 633 15.97 1.74 -16.02
CA ASP A 633 16.87 1.71 -17.20
C ASP A 633 16.90 0.36 -17.91
N ASP A 634 16.68 -0.74 -17.19
CA ASP A 634 16.72 -2.09 -17.72
C ASP A 634 15.59 -2.36 -18.72
N VAL A 635 15.97 -2.78 -19.93
CA VAL A 635 15.02 -3.02 -21.03
C VAL A 635 14.49 -4.45 -20.98
N GLU A 636 15.32 -5.42 -20.62
CA GLU A 636 15.00 -6.85 -20.70
C GLU A 636 13.86 -7.26 -19.76
N PRO A 637 13.84 -6.89 -18.47
CA PRO A 637 12.72 -7.18 -17.58
C PRO A 637 11.39 -6.56 -18.05
N ARG A 638 11.46 -5.35 -18.63
CA ARG A 638 10.28 -4.68 -19.21
C ARG A 638 9.74 -5.42 -20.43
N ARG A 639 10.63 -5.92 -21.30
CA ARG A 639 10.22 -6.73 -22.45
C ARG A 639 9.57 -8.02 -22.00
N ASP A 640 10.16 -8.72 -21.03
CA ASP A 640 9.60 -9.95 -20.46
C ASP A 640 8.22 -9.72 -19.84
N PHE A 641 8.04 -8.60 -19.15
CA PHE A 641 6.74 -8.20 -18.61
C PHE A 641 5.70 -8.01 -19.72
N ILE A 642 6.06 -7.31 -20.80
CA ILE A 642 5.18 -7.07 -21.96
C ILE A 642 4.82 -8.40 -22.62
N GLU A 643 5.79 -9.29 -22.85
CA GLU A 643 5.58 -10.60 -23.48
C GLU A 643 4.65 -11.50 -22.64
N LYS A 644 4.86 -11.55 -21.32
CA LYS A 644 4.01 -12.33 -20.40
C LYS A 644 2.57 -11.82 -20.36
N ASN A 645 2.37 -10.51 -20.45
CA ASN A 645 1.07 -9.87 -20.35
C ASN A 645 0.42 -9.55 -21.71
N ALA A 646 1.08 -9.88 -22.82
CA ALA A 646 0.58 -9.56 -24.18
C ALA A 646 -0.82 -10.13 -24.46
N LYS A 647 -1.17 -11.27 -23.85
CA LYS A 647 -2.50 -11.90 -24.01
C LYS A 647 -3.63 -11.11 -23.32
N LEU A 648 -3.30 -10.21 -22.38
CA LEU A 648 -4.27 -9.39 -21.66
C LEU A 648 -4.65 -8.13 -22.45
N VAL A 649 -3.93 -7.81 -23.52
CA VAL A 649 -4.20 -6.66 -24.37
C VAL A 649 -5.27 -7.07 -25.38
N ALA A 650 -6.49 -6.58 -25.19
CA ALA A 650 -7.63 -6.87 -26.07
C ALA A 650 -7.59 -6.07 -27.38
N ASP A 651 -7.07 -4.82 -27.33
CA ASP A 651 -6.96 -3.94 -28.49
C ASP A 651 -5.56 -3.31 -28.56
N LEU A 652 -4.88 -3.52 -29.66
CA LEU A 652 -3.69 -2.76 -30.03
C LEU A 652 -4.14 -1.54 -30.82
N ASP A 653 -3.88 -0.34 -30.31
CA ASP A 653 -4.04 0.90 -31.07
C ASP A 653 -2.88 0.98 -32.08
N ILE A 654 -3.10 0.39 -33.28
CA ILE A 654 -2.12 0.32 -34.39
C ILE A 654 -2.44 1.41 -35.40
#